data_b1a2fecbb0254f2e2283bcb198c674a3
#
_entry.id   b1a2fecbb0254f2e2283bcb198c674a3
#
_cell.length_a   1.000
_cell.length_b   1.000
_cell.length_c   1.000
_cell.angle_alpha   90.00
_cell.angle_beta   90.00
_cell.angle_gamma   90.00
#
_symmetry.space_group_name_H-M   'P 1'
#
loop_
_entity.id
_entity.type
_entity.pdbx_description
1 polymer ?
#
loop_
_entity_poly.entity_id
_entity_poly.type
_entity_poly.pdbx_seq_one_letter_code
_entity_poly.pdbx_strand_id
1 'polypeptide(L)'
;MDLADAAQATADEPARSAGWRLNDGQRASLRAIARRLPENGLIIADEVGMGKTRIAVAVARAVIDCGGRVAILVPPGLGYQWRSELRDGKVQSPLLLRSLWQYLCAWQNDDPALREPWFDERAVLISHAFANWSLGGNRQAWRWRLLPALCARWREPRRGSQSSRRGDRELEYLRRAVAGIVEAASIDADAPMAQRLTTLVGDMMPADGRRMGLNDAAAYRSGGTLRPALERAVGAGLGAFDLVIIDEAHKSRGDDSGLSRLLDNVVLASPSARRMALTATPVELDSGQWEQTLARIGADTKAVGNVIERYSQAVRRVRQCIGNDDARDAYKAAASAFRDALARWVLRRDKRNDRYVQAFARMAGEPGHAYRREREIVVDTGQLDDGWKQAVCAAESLSFVGRQADADWSSKATRLRLTMGNGHGIATLMDQATHDAEADRKQEEHDQTAAAEPVRADPPSDTDDKARQRAQFWIDVATRPFGGGQGPLYDHPAILAAVNAIEAVTRRGEKVLVFGRFTRPLRALVDLLNAREMLTCLDAGKPWPQSKLHDREWPAVQAAHRQLKRAGPLERSELEHALEQNYRTLESEREKYRGDLLSLIEQGWAGDTSNPWAKNLFDAFGRAADMQRVGSADANPRALVARAMHALRGGDLERRDPLAYAAAFVELVEATSDRDVEQVDMDAAGDADFDDVDFDAAWKTIEDRLNEEFNRPEGGFARLMHGDTKPETRRMQQLAFNRAHVYPRVLVAQSMVGREGLNLHRACRTVVLLHPEWNPAVVEQQIGRVDRLGSLWESLIEAGRHVEQPQDVPRIEFCPVVFKGTYDEVNWRVLHERWEDLRAQLHGVVVSSNLADRHPELASWIEEINDAAPNFTPPPESTAEPSGVMQRTAQNDDQFGARDPGQERRG
;
A
#
# COMPACT_ATOMS: atom_id res chain seq x y z
N MET A 1 -26.87 6.67 21.98
CA MET A 1 -25.94 7.73 21.53
C MET A 1 -26.10 7.83 20.03
N ASP A 2 -26.32 9.02 19.51
CA ASP A 2 -26.36 9.26 18.06
C ASP A 2 -24.93 9.19 17.49
N LEU A 3 -24.77 8.83 16.20
CA LEU A 3 -23.46 8.77 15.55
C LEU A 3 -22.73 10.13 15.59
N ALA A 4 -23.44 11.23 15.49
CA ALA A 4 -22.86 12.57 15.60
C ALA A 4 -22.29 12.84 16.99
N ASP A 5 -23.02 12.44 18.06
CA ASP A 5 -22.57 12.58 19.44
C ASP A 5 -21.34 11.69 19.73
N ALA A 6 -21.35 10.44 19.25
CA ALA A 6 -20.22 9.52 19.41
C ALA A 6 -18.99 10.00 18.66
N ALA A 7 -19.17 10.52 17.44
CA ALA A 7 -18.08 11.10 16.64
C ALA A 7 -17.50 12.36 17.30
N GLN A 8 -18.36 13.20 17.90
CA GLN A 8 -17.93 14.37 18.66
C GLN A 8 -17.13 13.96 19.89
N ALA A 9 -17.60 12.98 20.67
CA ALA A 9 -16.89 12.46 21.83
C ALA A 9 -15.50 11.89 21.45
N THR A 10 -15.43 11.17 20.33
CA THR A 10 -14.16 10.66 19.79
C THR A 10 -13.23 11.78 19.31
N ALA A 11 -13.79 12.86 18.71
CA ALA A 11 -13.03 14.02 18.27
C ALA A 11 -12.43 14.83 19.41
N ASP A 12 -13.15 14.93 20.53
CA ASP A 12 -12.80 15.75 21.69
C ASP A 12 -12.00 15.01 22.76
N GLU A 13 -11.72 13.71 22.55
CA GLU A 13 -10.97 12.92 23.54
C GLU A 13 -9.58 13.54 23.79
N PRO A 14 -9.27 13.94 25.05
CA PRO A 14 -7.97 14.52 25.36
C PRO A 14 -6.85 13.51 25.16
N ALA A 15 -5.71 13.98 24.68
CA ALA A 15 -4.52 13.16 24.47
C ALA A 15 -4.01 12.58 25.81
N ARG A 16 -4.53 11.44 26.24
CA ARG A 16 -4.11 10.73 27.46
C ARG A 16 -2.93 9.78 27.23
N SER A 17 -2.64 9.45 25.97
CA SER A 17 -1.45 8.68 25.57
C SER A 17 -0.74 9.40 24.45
N ALA A 18 0.57 9.46 24.50
CA ALA A 18 1.45 10.25 23.62
C ALA A 18 1.52 9.70 22.18
N GLY A 19 0.41 9.53 21.46
CA GLY A 19 0.52 9.03 20.11
C GLY A 19 -0.72 9.13 19.22
N TRP A 20 -1.89 8.84 19.71
CA TRP A 20 -3.09 8.81 18.88
C TRP A 20 -3.99 10.04 19.11
N ARG A 21 -3.93 11.00 18.16
CA ARG A 21 -4.75 12.22 18.19
C ARG A 21 -5.18 12.59 16.78
N LEU A 22 -6.43 12.99 16.63
CA LEU A 22 -6.93 13.60 15.41
C LEU A 22 -6.49 15.07 15.33
N ASN A 23 -5.97 15.48 14.18
CA ASN A 23 -5.74 16.89 13.90
C ASN A 23 -7.06 17.59 13.54
N ASP A 24 -7.04 18.94 13.45
CA ASP A 24 -8.26 19.73 13.21
C ASP A 24 -8.98 19.34 11.92
N GLY A 25 -8.24 19.10 10.84
CA GLY A 25 -8.81 18.62 9.59
C GLY A 25 -9.42 17.23 9.69
N GLN A 26 -8.82 16.32 10.46
CA GLN A 26 -9.36 14.99 10.71
C GLN A 26 -10.63 15.06 11.56
N ARG A 27 -10.66 15.94 12.56
CA ARG A 27 -11.87 16.20 13.36
C ARG A 27 -13.01 16.75 12.50
N ALA A 28 -12.74 17.73 11.64
CA ALA A 28 -13.72 18.26 10.69
C ALA A 28 -14.26 17.17 9.75
N SER A 29 -13.36 16.29 9.24
CA SER A 29 -13.78 15.15 8.43
C SER A 29 -14.65 14.17 9.20
N LEU A 30 -14.28 13.80 10.42
CA LEU A 30 -15.05 12.87 11.24
C LEU A 30 -16.49 13.39 11.47
N ARG A 31 -16.65 14.65 11.79
CA ARG A 31 -17.98 15.28 11.95
C ARG A 31 -18.77 15.30 10.65
N ALA A 32 -18.11 15.63 9.53
CA ALA A 32 -18.76 15.61 8.22
C ALA A 32 -19.21 14.20 7.82
N ILE A 33 -18.39 13.18 8.11
CA ILE A 33 -18.75 11.78 7.91
C ILE A 33 -19.94 11.38 8.76
N ALA A 34 -19.92 11.71 10.06
CA ALA A 34 -21.00 11.36 10.99
C ALA A 34 -22.37 11.93 10.57
N ARG A 35 -22.40 13.12 9.94
CA ARG A 35 -23.61 13.73 9.41
C ARG A 35 -24.12 13.07 8.12
N ARG A 36 -23.24 12.62 7.24
CA ARG A 36 -23.60 12.13 5.89
C ARG A 36 -23.76 10.62 5.82
N LEU A 37 -23.00 9.86 6.63
CA LEU A 37 -22.97 8.42 6.61
C LEU A 37 -24.33 7.76 6.90
N PRO A 38 -25.20 8.28 7.79
CA PRO A 38 -26.52 7.71 8.00
C PRO A 38 -27.40 7.70 6.74
N GLU A 39 -27.18 8.62 5.81
CA GLU A 39 -28.00 8.78 4.60
C GLU A 39 -27.34 8.15 3.38
N ASN A 40 -26.01 8.27 3.24
CA ASN A 40 -25.28 7.92 2.03
C ASN A 40 -24.04 7.09 2.33
N GLY A 41 -23.60 6.27 1.36
CA GLY A 41 -22.24 5.78 1.32
C GLY A 41 -21.25 6.93 1.03
N LEU A 42 -20.00 6.82 1.49
CA LEU A 42 -19.01 7.89 1.39
C LEU A 42 -17.68 7.42 0.80
N ILE A 43 -17.04 8.30 0.04
CA ILE A 43 -15.66 8.15 -0.43
C ILE A 43 -14.79 9.15 0.31
N ILE A 44 -13.83 8.66 1.07
CA ILE A 44 -12.78 9.48 1.68
C ILE A 44 -11.60 9.51 0.72
N ALA A 45 -11.56 10.56 -0.08
CA ALA A 45 -10.58 10.76 -1.17
C ALA A 45 -9.40 11.64 -0.75
N ASP A 46 -9.06 11.67 0.55
CA ASP A 46 -7.96 12.47 1.08
C ASP A 46 -6.65 12.19 0.34
N GLU A 47 -5.85 13.22 0.15
CA GLU A 47 -4.52 13.09 -0.45
C GLU A 47 -3.66 12.05 0.30
N VAL A 48 -2.67 11.47 -0.40
CA VAL A 48 -1.76 10.50 0.22
C VAL A 48 -1.08 11.13 1.43
N GLY A 49 -0.97 10.36 2.51
CA GLY A 49 -0.30 10.81 3.73
C GLY A 49 -1.16 11.61 4.72
N MET A 50 -2.42 11.97 4.40
CA MET A 50 -3.31 12.74 5.27
C MET A 50 -3.95 11.93 6.42
N GLY A 51 -3.61 10.64 6.56
CA GLY A 51 -4.07 9.81 7.67
C GLY A 51 -5.51 9.29 7.53
N LYS A 52 -5.88 8.83 6.34
CA LYS A 52 -7.20 8.20 6.06
C LYS A 52 -7.53 7.06 7.01
N THR A 53 -6.57 6.17 7.27
CA THR A 53 -6.74 5.04 8.19
C THR A 53 -7.16 5.49 9.58
N ARG A 54 -6.54 6.56 10.09
CA ARG A 54 -6.86 7.13 11.41
C ARG A 54 -8.29 7.67 11.49
N ILE A 55 -8.75 8.35 10.45
CA ILE A 55 -10.16 8.79 10.36
C ILE A 55 -11.08 7.58 10.31
N ALA A 56 -10.76 6.57 9.53
CA ALA A 56 -11.58 5.36 9.42
C ALA A 56 -11.69 4.62 10.75
N VAL A 57 -10.61 4.53 11.52
CA VAL A 57 -10.62 3.96 12.87
C VAL A 57 -11.48 4.80 13.82
N ALA A 58 -11.41 6.14 13.73
CA ALA A 58 -12.26 7.02 14.53
C ALA A 58 -13.76 6.84 14.20
N VAL A 59 -14.10 6.67 12.91
CA VAL A 59 -15.47 6.37 12.47
C VAL A 59 -15.91 5.00 12.96
N ALA A 60 -15.07 3.97 12.81
CA ALA A 60 -15.36 2.62 13.30
C ALA A 60 -15.66 2.62 14.79
N ARG A 61 -14.85 3.33 15.58
CA ARG A 61 -15.06 3.50 17.02
C ARG A 61 -16.40 4.18 17.32
N ALA A 62 -16.71 5.28 16.66
CA ALA A 62 -17.98 5.98 16.86
C ALA A 62 -19.20 5.09 16.55
N VAL A 63 -19.13 4.26 15.49
CA VAL A 63 -20.19 3.29 15.15
C VAL A 63 -20.32 2.21 16.23
N ILE A 64 -19.19 1.70 16.74
CA ILE A 64 -19.18 0.69 17.81
C ILE A 64 -19.73 1.26 19.11
N ASP A 65 -19.38 2.50 19.47
CA ASP A 65 -19.88 3.19 20.64
C ASP A 65 -21.41 3.43 20.56
N CYS A 66 -21.97 3.50 19.35
CA CYS A 66 -23.42 3.47 19.11
C CYS A 66 -24.05 2.07 19.14
N GLY A 67 -23.28 1.01 19.38
CA GLY A 67 -23.74 -0.38 19.39
C GLY A 67 -23.70 -1.06 18.03
N GLY A 68 -23.21 -0.42 16.98
CA GLY A 68 -23.07 -0.96 15.63
C GLY A 68 -21.90 -1.93 15.47
N ARG A 69 -21.86 -2.64 14.33
CA ARG A 69 -20.82 -3.59 13.93
C ARG A 69 -20.14 -3.12 12.65
N VAL A 70 -18.82 -3.28 12.59
CA VAL A 70 -17.98 -2.78 11.50
C VAL A 70 -17.17 -3.89 10.86
N ALA A 71 -17.26 -4.01 9.52
CA ALA A 71 -16.32 -4.78 8.73
C ALA A 71 -15.30 -3.86 8.08
N ILE A 72 -14.01 -4.21 8.16
CA ILE A 72 -12.91 -3.43 7.58
C ILE A 72 -12.18 -4.32 6.57
N LEU A 73 -12.31 -3.98 5.29
CA LEU A 73 -11.70 -4.71 4.18
C LEU A 73 -10.37 -4.08 3.83
N VAL A 74 -9.29 -4.86 3.91
CA VAL A 74 -7.94 -4.34 3.73
C VAL A 74 -7.13 -5.16 2.72
N PRO A 75 -6.22 -4.54 1.97
CA PRO A 75 -5.24 -5.27 1.18
C PRO A 75 -4.40 -6.22 2.04
N PRO A 76 -3.97 -7.40 1.52
CA PRO A 76 -3.26 -8.41 2.30
C PRO A 76 -2.03 -7.90 3.06
N GLY A 77 -1.28 -6.97 2.48
CA GLY A 77 -0.05 -6.41 3.08
C GLY A 77 -0.28 -5.36 4.16
N LEU A 78 -1.51 -4.86 4.36
CA LEU A 78 -1.81 -3.75 5.28
C LEU A 78 -2.37 -4.19 6.64
N GLY A 79 -2.59 -5.47 6.86
CA GLY A 79 -3.20 -5.99 8.08
C GLY A 79 -2.49 -5.53 9.36
N TYR A 80 -1.16 -5.60 9.39
CA TYR A 80 -0.35 -5.16 10.54
C TYR A 80 -0.55 -3.66 10.87
N GLN A 81 -0.54 -2.81 9.86
CA GLN A 81 -0.72 -1.37 10.05
C GLN A 81 -2.12 -1.04 10.57
N TRP A 82 -3.14 -1.69 10.02
CA TRP A 82 -4.52 -1.53 10.47
C TRP A 82 -4.72 -2.00 11.91
N ARG A 83 -4.16 -3.14 12.28
CA ARG A 83 -4.23 -3.64 13.67
C ARG A 83 -3.56 -2.69 14.65
N SER A 84 -2.38 -2.15 14.30
CA SER A 84 -1.73 -1.14 15.13
C SER A 84 -2.60 0.10 15.30
N GLU A 85 -3.15 0.63 14.22
CA GLU A 85 -3.99 1.83 14.27
C GLU A 85 -5.32 1.59 15.00
N LEU A 86 -5.93 0.39 14.86
CA LEU A 86 -7.13 -0.01 15.62
C LEU A 86 -6.85 -0.08 17.12
N ARG A 87 -5.74 -0.71 17.52
CA ARG A 87 -5.30 -0.80 18.91
C ARG A 87 -5.07 0.59 19.50
N ASP A 88 -4.34 1.43 18.78
CA ASP A 88 -4.05 2.81 19.20
C ASP A 88 -5.34 3.65 19.30
N GLY A 89 -6.31 3.40 18.40
CA GLY A 89 -7.65 4.00 18.41
C GLY A 89 -8.63 3.35 19.39
N LYS A 90 -8.19 2.39 20.21
CA LYS A 90 -9.00 1.64 21.21
C LYS A 90 -10.15 0.85 20.61
N VAL A 91 -9.99 0.36 19.39
CA VAL A 91 -10.91 -0.57 18.74
C VAL A 91 -10.34 -1.97 18.84
N GLN A 92 -11.02 -2.84 19.59
CA GLN A 92 -10.65 -4.25 19.63
C GLN A 92 -11.12 -4.94 18.35
N SER A 93 -10.26 -5.73 17.78
CA SER A 93 -10.59 -6.58 16.64
C SER A 93 -9.80 -7.89 16.72
N PRO A 94 -10.39 -9.01 16.26
CA PRO A 94 -9.65 -10.26 16.13
C PRO A 94 -8.53 -10.11 15.09
N LEU A 95 -7.76 -11.18 14.92
CA LEU A 95 -6.74 -11.26 13.88
C LEU A 95 -7.34 -11.05 12.48
N LEU A 96 -6.52 -10.55 11.56
CA LEU A 96 -6.94 -10.38 10.17
C LEU A 96 -7.42 -11.71 9.58
N LEU A 97 -8.69 -11.74 9.17
CA LEU A 97 -9.31 -12.90 8.54
C LEU A 97 -8.80 -13.05 7.10
N ARG A 98 -8.01 -14.08 6.84
CA ARG A 98 -7.34 -14.34 5.55
C ARG A 98 -7.81 -15.61 4.87
N SER A 99 -8.20 -16.64 5.64
CA SER A 99 -8.51 -17.97 5.12
C SER A 99 -9.82 -18.55 5.65
N LEU A 100 -10.40 -19.46 4.88
CA LEU A 100 -11.58 -20.22 5.32
C LEU A 100 -11.25 -21.14 6.51
N TRP A 101 -10.01 -21.61 6.63
CA TRP A 101 -9.56 -22.38 7.77
C TRP A 101 -9.63 -21.54 9.06
N GLN A 102 -9.01 -20.36 9.06
CA GLN A 102 -9.04 -19.43 10.17
C GLN A 102 -10.49 -19.08 10.59
N TYR A 103 -11.39 -18.88 9.61
CA TYR A 103 -12.80 -18.68 9.85
C TYR A 103 -13.45 -19.85 10.60
N LEU A 104 -13.13 -21.10 10.21
CA LEU A 104 -13.69 -22.29 10.84
C LEU A 104 -13.10 -22.56 12.23
N CYS A 105 -11.83 -22.29 12.46
CA CYS A 105 -11.18 -22.45 13.76
C CYS A 105 -11.75 -21.53 14.84
N ALA A 106 -12.18 -20.31 14.48
CA ALA A 106 -12.73 -19.36 15.44
C ALA A 106 -14.04 -19.81 16.13
N TRP A 107 -14.68 -20.87 15.66
CA TRP A 107 -15.86 -21.44 16.30
C TRP A 107 -15.51 -22.38 17.47
N GLN A 108 -14.24 -22.50 17.84
CA GLN A 108 -13.82 -23.24 19.04
C GLN A 108 -13.78 -22.29 20.23
N ASN A 109 -14.58 -22.60 21.26
CA ASN A 109 -14.64 -21.82 22.51
C ASN A 109 -13.37 -21.95 23.39
N ASP A 110 -12.39 -22.74 23.00
CA ASP A 110 -11.24 -23.11 23.82
C ASP A 110 -10.01 -22.23 23.55
N ASP A 111 -10.03 -21.37 22.53
CA ASP A 111 -8.91 -20.43 22.26
C ASP A 111 -9.12 -19.11 23.00
N PRO A 112 -8.25 -18.76 23.97
CA PRO A 112 -8.32 -17.48 24.68
C PRO A 112 -8.09 -16.25 23.78
N ALA A 113 -7.53 -16.42 22.57
CA ALA A 113 -7.33 -15.36 21.59
C ALA A 113 -8.56 -15.13 20.69
N LEU A 114 -9.47 -16.10 20.60
CA LEU A 114 -10.69 -16.08 19.78
C LEU A 114 -11.90 -16.33 20.69
N ARG A 115 -12.22 -15.35 21.53
CA ARG A 115 -13.16 -15.50 22.64
C ARG A 115 -14.63 -15.52 22.23
N GLU A 116 -14.94 -14.97 21.06
CA GLU A 116 -16.32 -14.77 20.63
C GLU A 116 -16.52 -15.26 19.20
N PRO A 117 -17.72 -15.80 18.87
CA PRO A 117 -18.08 -16.09 17.49
C PRO A 117 -17.97 -14.83 16.61
N TRP A 118 -17.67 -15.02 15.33
CA TRP A 118 -17.47 -13.88 14.41
C TRP A 118 -18.63 -12.86 14.40
N PHE A 119 -19.85 -13.31 14.60
CA PHE A 119 -21.03 -12.46 14.61
C PHE A 119 -21.18 -11.63 15.89
N ASP A 120 -20.48 -11.95 16.96
CA ASP A 120 -20.45 -11.17 18.21
C ASP A 120 -19.32 -10.12 18.22
N GLU A 121 -18.31 -10.30 17.38
CA GLU A 121 -17.21 -9.34 17.24
C GLU A 121 -17.71 -8.00 16.71
N ARG A 122 -17.40 -6.91 17.42
CA ARG A 122 -17.82 -5.56 17.04
C ARG A 122 -17.09 -5.02 15.81
N ALA A 123 -15.83 -5.37 15.64
CA ALA A 123 -15.03 -5.04 14.47
C ALA A 123 -14.38 -6.28 13.90
N VAL A 124 -14.54 -6.53 12.60
CA VAL A 124 -13.90 -7.65 11.90
C VAL A 124 -13.00 -7.11 10.80
N LEU A 125 -11.71 -7.43 10.88
CA LEU A 125 -10.71 -7.07 9.90
C LEU A 125 -10.58 -8.21 8.87
N ILE A 126 -10.85 -7.93 7.58
CA ILE A 126 -10.94 -8.95 6.53
C ILE A 126 -9.98 -8.60 5.39
N SER A 127 -9.16 -9.56 4.96
CA SER A 127 -8.30 -9.39 3.80
C SER A 127 -9.10 -9.38 2.49
N HIS A 128 -8.75 -8.51 1.54
CA HIS A 128 -9.30 -8.54 0.17
C HIS A 128 -9.13 -9.92 -0.49
N ALA A 129 -8.10 -10.67 -0.12
CA ALA A 129 -7.84 -12.01 -0.62
C ALA A 129 -8.66 -13.11 0.06
N PHE A 130 -9.45 -12.79 1.09
CA PHE A 130 -10.20 -13.78 1.88
C PHE A 130 -11.08 -14.68 1.01
N ALA A 131 -11.74 -14.14 -0.01
CA ALA A 131 -12.60 -14.92 -0.90
C ALA A 131 -11.83 -15.77 -1.94
N ASN A 132 -10.50 -15.76 -1.97
CA ASN A 132 -9.68 -16.48 -2.93
C ASN A 132 -9.31 -17.90 -2.46
N TRP A 133 -10.28 -18.64 -1.88
CA TRP A 133 -10.04 -20.00 -1.36
C TRP A 133 -9.69 -20.99 -2.47
N SER A 134 -8.62 -21.75 -2.28
CA SER A 134 -8.26 -22.88 -3.12
C SER A 134 -8.91 -24.16 -2.57
N LEU A 135 -10.06 -24.55 -3.10
CA LEU A 135 -10.82 -25.74 -2.66
C LEU A 135 -10.54 -27.00 -3.51
N GLY A 136 -9.44 -27.02 -4.27
CA GLY A 136 -9.18 -28.07 -5.25
C GLY A 136 -8.10 -29.12 -4.87
N GLY A 137 -7.42 -28.97 -3.73
CA GLY A 137 -6.38 -29.89 -3.27
C GLY A 137 -6.91 -31.00 -2.36
N ASN A 138 -6.31 -32.18 -2.38
CA ASN A 138 -6.75 -33.36 -1.62
C ASN A 138 -6.81 -33.12 -0.09
N ARG A 139 -6.04 -32.22 0.48
CA ARG A 139 -6.02 -31.93 1.92
C ARG A 139 -7.05 -30.88 2.38
N GLN A 140 -7.53 -30.02 1.49
CA GLN A 140 -8.50 -28.95 1.82
C GLN A 140 -9.92 -29.25 1.34
N ALA A 141 -10.14 -30.41 0.77
CA ALA A 141 -11.38 -30.78 0.10
C ALA A 141 -12.62 -30.81 1.02
N TRP A 142 -12.46 -30.85 2.35
CA TRP A 142 -13.58 -30.90 3.28
C TRP A 142 -14.21 -29.53 3.61
N ARG A 143 -13.53 -28.43 3.42
CA ARG A 143 -13.99 -27.06 3.81
C ARG A 143 -15.25 -26.63 3.04
N TRP A 144 -15.42 -27.08 1.81
CA TRP A 144 -16.64 -26.81 1.02
C TRP A 144 -17.91 -27.44 1.65
N ARG A 145 -17.75 -28.46 2.48
CA ARG A 145 -18.87 -29.15 3.15
C ARG A 145 -19.64 -28.27 4.15
N LEU A 146 -19.14 -27.06 4.43
CA LEU A 146 -19.87 -26.07 5.25
C LEU A 146 -21.28 -25.81 4.70
N LEU A 147 -21.42 -25.57 3.41
CA LEU A 147 -22.72 -25.28 2.81
C LEU A 147 -23.72 -26.47 2.91
N PRO A 148 -23.41 -27.70 2.46
CA PRO A 148 -24.32 -28.80 2.60
C PRO A 148 -24.64 -29.16 4.06
N ALA A 149 -23.65 -29.05 4.96
CA ALA A 149 -23.88 -29.32 6.38
C ALA A 149 -24.79 -28.26 7.03
N LEU A 150 -24.62 -27.00 6.68
CA LEU A 150 -25.47 -25.89 7.13
C LEU A 150 -26.90 -26.04 6.62
N CYS A 151 -27.07 -26.35 5.33
CA CYS A 151 -28.39 -26.59 4.74
C CYS A 151 -29.12 -27.78 5.43
N ALA A 152 -28.41 -28.87 5.70
CA ALA A 152 -28.98 -30.03 6.38
C ALA A 152 -29.39 -29.70 7.83
N ARG A 153 -28.55 -29.01 8.58
CA ARG A 153 -28.78 -28.65 9.98
C ARG A 153 -29.91 -27.63 10.15
N TRP A 154 -30.00 -26.66 9.25
CA TRP A 154 -31.06 -25.65 9.28
C TRP A 154 -32.44 -26.22 9.07
N ARG A 155 -32.60 -27.24 8.18
CA ARG A 155 -33.89 -27.93 7.95
C ARG A 155 -34.30 -28.85 9.06
N GLU A 156 -33.36 -29.52 9.73
CA GLU A 156 -33.60 -30.51 10.76
C GLU A 156 -32.90 -30.15 12.09
N PRO A 157 -33.31 -29.08 12.78
CA PRO A 157 -32.60 -28.60 13.99
C PRO A 157 -32.59 -29.61 15.14
N ARG A 158 -33.58 -30.55 15.18
CA ARG A 158 -33.78 -31.53 16.24
C ARG A 158 -33.01 -32.85 16.06
N ARG A 159 -32.41 -33.08 14.91
CA ARG A 159 -31.58 -34.30 14.72
C ARG A 159 -30.26 -34.10 15.50
N GLY A 160 -30.17 -34.81 16.62
CA GLY A 160 -28.93 -34.84 17.41
C GLY A 160 -27.73 -35.23 16.56
N SER A 161 -26.60 -34.68 16.87
CA SER A 161 -25.31 -35.00 16.25
C SER A 161 -25.12 -36.51 16.22
N GLN A 162 -25.11 -37.11 15.03
CA GLN A 162 -24.69 -38.52 14.91
C GLN A 162 -23.22 -38.56 15.36
N SER A 163 -22.93 -39.33 16.41
CA SER A 163 -21.58 -39.55 16.92
C SER A 163 -20.70 -40.12 15.82
N SER A 164 -19.78 -39.32 15.30
CA SER A 164 -18.75 -39.85 14.41
C SER A 164 -17.69 -40.55 15.24
N ARG A 165 -17.06 -41.53 14.63
CA ARG A 165 -15.89 -42.24 15.17
C ARG A 165 -14.83 -41.23 15.57
N ARG A 166 -14.31 -41.35 16.80
CA ARG A 166 -13.13 -40.61 17.27
C ARG A 166 -12.05 -40.70 16.21
N GLY A 167 -11.68 -39.58 15.56
CA GLY A 167 -10.55 -39.54 14.61
C GLY A 167 -10.54 -38.42 13.59
N ASP A 168 -11.66 -37.71 13.36
CA ASP A 168 -11.73 -36.70 12.31
C ASP A 168 -11.87 -35.28 12.93
N ARG A 169 -10.76 -34.69 13.37
CA ARG A 169 -10.72 -33.33 13.97
C ARG A 169 -11.29 -32.31 13.00
N GLU A 170 -10.98 -32.40 11.71
CA GLU A 170 -11.46 -31.49 10.67
C GLU A 170 -12.99 -31.40 10.56
N LEU A 171 -13.67 -32.53 10.73
CA LEU A 171 -15.13 -32.57 10.77
C LEU A 171 -15.71 -31.98 12.06
N GLU A 172 -14.95 -31.93 13.13
CA GLU A 172 -15.34 -31.32 14.38
C GLU A 172 -15.40 -29.78 14.25
N TYR A 173 -14.40 -29.13 13.65
CA TYR A 173 -14.43 -27.70 13.37
C TYR A 173 -15.66 -27.30 12.54
N LEU A 174 -15.93 -28.09 11.50
CA LEU A 174 -17.09 -27.87 10.64
C LEU A 174 -18.41 -28.00 11.42
N ARG A 175 -18.54 -29.03 12.28
CA ARG A 175 -19.74 -29.23 13.10
C ARG A 175 -19.96 -28.10 14.07
N ARG A 176 -18.92 -27.63 14.75
CA ARG A 176 -18.99 -26.52 15.69
C ARG A 176 -19.41 -25.24 14.99
N ALA A 177 -18.79 -24.92 13.85
CA ALA A 177 -19.18 -23.77 13.03
C ALA A 177 -20.65 -23.84 12.60
N VAL A 178 -21.08 -24.98 12.07
CA VAL A 178 -22.49 -25.18 11.66
C VAL A 178 -23.46 -25.08 12.85
N ALA A 179 -23.09 -25.69 13.99
CA ALA A 179 -23.92 -25.64 15.19
C ALA A 179 -24.05 -24.21 15.71
N GLY A 180 -22.95 -23.47 15.84
CA GLY A 180 -22.91 -22.09 16.31
C GLY A 180 -23.71 -21.14 15.41
N ILE A 181 -23.55 -21.25 14.09
CA ILE A 181 -24.29 -20.43 13.12
C ILE A 181 -25.82 -20.71 13.22
N VAL A 182 -26.21 -22.01 13.27
CA VAL A 182 -27.64 -22.39 13.35
C VAL A 182 -28.24 -22.00 14.68
N GLU A 183 -27.51 -22.19 15.78
CA GLU A 183 -27.96 -21.83 17.12
C GLU A 183 -28.18 -20.31 17.25
N ALA A 184 -27.22 -19.52 16.84
CA ALA A 184 -27.32 -18.07 16.83
C ALA A 184 -28.49 -17.56 15.95
N ALA A 185 -28.66 -18.14 14.76
CA ALA A 185 -29.75 -17.78 13.88
C ALA A 185 -31.14 -18.23 14.39
N SER A 186 -31.18 -19.23 15.29
CA SER A 186 -32.44 -19.76 15.84
C SER A 186 -32.95 -18.95 17.03
N ILE A 187 -32.17 -18.04 17.59
CA ILE A 187 -32.56 -17.19 18.72
C ILE A 187 -33.64 -16.21 18.31
N ASP A 188 -33.54 -15.62 17.12
CA ASP A 188 -34.52 -14.67 16.58
C ASP A 188 -34.75 -14.95 15.10
N ALA A 189 -35.93 -15.35 14.75
CA ALA A 189 -36.32 -15.68 13.38
C ALA A 189 -36.32 -14.46 12.43
N ASP A 190 -36.49 -13.28 12.99
CA ASP A 190 -36.51 -12.01 12.25
C ASP A 190 -35.10 -11.39 12.13
N ALA A 191 -34.11 -11.97 12.80
CA ALA A 191 -32.75 -11.52 12.70
C ALA A 191 -32.19 -11.66 11.27
N PRO A 192 -31.35 -10.73 10.82
CA PRO A 192 -30.73 -10.77 9.48
C PRO A 192 -30.03 -12.10 9.17
N MET A 193 -29.43 -12.73 10.15
CA MET A 193 -28.77 -14.04 10.00
C MET A 193 -29.78 -15.15 9.68
N ALA A 194 -30.91 -15.21 10.41
CA ALA A 194 -31.97 -16.19 10.19
C ALA A 194 -32.59 -16.02 8.79
N GLN A 195 -32.89 -14.80 8.40
CA GLN A 195 -33.45 -14.50 7.07
C GLN A 195 -32.49 -14.92 5.95
N ARG A 196 -31.19 -14.67 6.11
CA ARG A 196 -30.18 -15.11 5.16
C ARG A 196 -30.07 -16.61 5.02
N LEU A 197 -30.05 -17.32 6.14
CA LEU A 197 -29.98 -18.77 6.12
C LEU A 197 -31.26 -19.36 5.50
N THR A 198 -32.40 -18.79 5.80
CA THR A 198 -33.68 -19.22 5.21
C THR A 198 -33.64 -19.03 3.69
N THR A 199 -33.21 -17.87 3.21
CA THR A 199 -33.09 -17.60 1.77
C THR A 199 -32.06 -18.54 1.12
N LEU A 200 -30.87 -18.65 1.68
CA LEU A 200 -29.79 -19.49 1.16
C LEU A 200 -30.24 -20.97 1.07
N VAL A 201 -30.88 -21.50 2.12
CA VAL A 201 -31.36 -22.89 2.16
C VAL A 201 -32.51 -23.07 1.19
N GLY A 202 -33.42 -22.09 1.06
CA GLY A 202 -34.51 -22.11 0.07
C GLY A 202 -33.97 -22.17 -1.36
N ASP A 203 -32.97 -21.39 -1.69
CA ASP A 203 -32.29 -21.39 -3.00
C ASP A 203 -31.60 -22.73 -3.29
N MET A 204 -30.93 -23.32 -2.29
CA MET A 204 -30.15 -24.54 -2.45
C MET A 204 -30.97 -25.82 -2.41
N MET A 205 -32.13 -25.80 -1.77
CA MET A 205 -32.97 -26.96 -1.56
C MET A 205 -34.45 -26.57 -1.77
N PRO A 206 -34.86 -26.27 -3.01
CA PRO A 206 -36.21 -25.84 -3.31
C PRO A 206 -37.23 -26.93 -2.97
N ALA A 207 -38.48 -26.53 -2.70
CA ALA A 207 -39.55 -27.43 -2.27
C ALA A 207 -39.97 -28.44 -3.34
N ASP A 208 -39.65 -28.21 -4.61
CA ASP A 208 -39.97 -29.09 -5.77
C ASP A 208 -39.08 -30.35 -5.85
N GLY A 209 -38.18 -30.55 -4.88
CA GLY A 209 -37.35 -31.74 -4.79
C GLY A 209 -36.15 -31.79 -5.75
N ARG A 210 -35.91 -30.77 -6.56
CA ARG A 210 -34.68 -30.67 -7.36
C ARG A 210 -33.48 -30.61 -6.44
N ARG A 211 -32.69 -31.67 -6.38
CA ARG A 211 -31.43 -31.69 -5.64
C ARG A 211 -30.37 -31.00 -6.48
N MET A 212 -29.97 -29.80 -6.12
CA MET A 212 -28.68 -29.26 -6.57
C MET A 212 -27.59 -30.20 -6.04
N GLY A 213 -26.61 -30.54 -6.86
CA GLY A 213 -25.51 -31.44 -6.51
C GLY A 213 -24.58 -30.88 -5.43
N LEU A 214 -25.13 -30.62 -4.24
CA LEU A 214 -24.42 -29.98 -3.11
C LEU A 214 -23.20 -30.77 -2.66
N ASN A 215 -23.07 -32.03 -3.05
CA ASN A 215 -21.94 -32.89 -2.69
C ASN A 215 -20.87 -32.98 -3.79
N ASP A 216 -21.01 -32.22 -4.86
CA ASP A 216 -19.97 -32.13 -5.91
C ASP A 216 -18.89 -31.09 -5.54
N ALA A 217 -17.74 -31.56 -5.14
CA ALA A 217 -16.58 -30.70 -4.79
C ALA A 217 -16.14 -29.80 -5.96
N ALA A 218 -16.35 -30.20 -7.21
CA ALA A 218 -15.97 -29.41 -8.37
C ALA A 218 -16.79 -28.13 -8.52
N ALA A 219 -18.05 -28.15 -8.09
CA ALA A 219 -18.95 -27.01 -8.12
C ALA A 219 -18.53 -25.85 -7.18
N TYR A 220 -17.59 -26.10 -6.26
CA TYR A 220 -17.09 -25.10 -5.30
C TYR A 220 -15.74 -24.49 -5.69
N ARG A 221 -15.14 -24.90 -6.80
CA ARG A 221 -13.90 -24.31 -7.31
C ARG A 221 -14.14 -22.87 -7.77
N SER A 222 -13.06 -22.15 -8.03
CA SER A 222 -13.15 -20.82 -8.64
C SER A 222 -13.95 -20.89 -9.95
N GLY A 223 -14.96 -20.03 -10.10
CA GLY A 223 -15.92 -20.08 -11.23
C GLY A 223 -16.98 -21.20 -11.14
N GLY A 224 -16.96 -22.03 -10.09
CA GLY A 224 -17.98 -23.09 -9.89
C GLY A 224 -19.34 -22.54 -9.48
N THR A 225 -20.41 -23.23 -9.85
CA THR A 225 -21.82 -22.81 -9.67
C THR A 225 -22.25 -22.65 -8.21
N LEU A 226 -21.65 -23.40 -7.28
CA LEU A 226 -21.95 -23.36 -5.85
C LEU A 226 -20.99 -22.45 -5.05
N ARG A 227 -19.98 -21.87 -5.71
CA ARG A 227 -19.03 -20.96 -5.05
C ARG A 227 -19.70 -19.75 -4.42
N PRO A 228 -20.58 -19.00 -5.11
CA PRO A 228 -21.26 -17.85 -4.51
C PRO A 228 -22.16 -18.24 -3.32
N ALA A 229 -22.78 -19.42 -3.36
CA ALA A 229 -23.60 -19.93 -2.25
C ALA A 229 -22.75 -20.26 -1.01
N LEU A 230 -21.55 -20.84 -1.19
CA LEU A 230 -20.61 -21.07 -0.09
C LEU A 230 -20.12 -19.76 0.50
N GLU A 231 -19.80 -18.76 -0.33
CA GLU A 231 -19.40 -17.42 0.10
C GLU A 231 -20.52 -16.76 0.94
N ARG A 232 -21.79 -16.89 0.52
CA ARG A 232 -22.95 -16.42 1.29
C ARG A 232 -23.15 -17.19 2.60
N ALA A 233 -22.85 -18.49 2.63
CA ALA A 233 -22.90 -19.28 3.87
C ALA A 233 -21.87 -18.81 4.90
N VAL A 234 -20.65 -18.49 4.45
CA VAL A 234 -19.61 -17.89 5.30
C VAL A 234 -20.05 -16.51 5.78
N GLY A 235 -20.62 -15.70 4.90
CA GLY A 235 -21.14 -14.37 5.26
C GLY A 235 -22.27 -14.43 6.30
N ALA A 236 -23.11 -15.46 6.27
CA ALA A 236 -24.12 -15.67 7.29
C ALA A 236 -23.50 -15.84 8.69
N GLY A 237 -22.41 -16.62 8.80
CA GLY A 237 -21.72 -16.80 10.07
C GLY A 237 -20.90 -15.57 10.53
N LEU A 238 -20.54 -14.66 9.64
CA LEU A 238 -19.98 -13.36 10.02
C LEU A 238 -21.03 -12.40 10.59
N GLY A 239 -22.31 -12.65 10.34
CA GLY A 239 -23.42 -11.81 10.77
C GLY A 239 -23.62 -10.55 9.94
N ALA A 240 -24.48 -9.65 10.42
CA ALA A 240 -24.76 -8.38 9.78
C ALA A 240 -23.80 -7.28 10.25
N PHE A 241 -23.41 -6.40 9.34
CA PHE A 241 -22.62 -5.22 9.64
C PHE A 241 -23.43 -3.95 9.38
N ASP A 242 -23.23 -2.93 10.20
CA ASP A 242 -23.82 -1.60 10.02
C ASP A 242 -22.96 -0.73 9.12
N LEU A 243 -21.63 -0.90 9.21
CA LEU A 243 -20.65 -0.18 8.40
C LEU A 243 -19.65 -1.14 7.76
N VAL A 244 -19.39 -0.94 6.47
CA VAL A 244 -18.32 -1.61 5.72
C VAL A 244 -17.31 -0.56 5.26
N ILE A 245 -16.09 -0.63 5.79
CA ILE A 245 -14.96 0.21 5.40
C ILE A 245 -14.12 -0.55 4.37
N ILE A 246 -13.85 0.07 3.22
CA ILE A 246 -13.11 -0.54 2.12
C ILE A 246 -11.83 0.27 1.91
N ASP A 247 -10.68 -0.26 2.31
CA ASP A 247 -9.40 0.40 2.07
C ASP A 247 -8.88 0.11 0.67
N GLU A 248 -8.18 1.08 0.07
CA GLU A 248 -7.69 1.04 -1.31
C GLU A 248 -8.77 0.62 -2.32
N ALA A 249 -9.95 1.24 -2.22
CA ALA A 249 -11.14 0.87 -2.97
C ALA A 249 -10.98 0.96 -4.51
N HIS A 250 -9.94 1.63 -4.99
CA HIS A 250 -9.59 1.70 -6.42
C HIS A 250 -8.99 0.40 -6.96
N LYS A 251 -8.53 -0.51 -6.10
CA LYS A 251 -7.97 -1.80 -6.54
C LYS A 251 -9.05 -2.76 -6.98
N SER A 252 -8.71 -3.66 -7.91
CA SER A 252 -9.58 -4.77 -8.36
C SER A 252 -10.97 -4.28 -8.83
N ARG A 253 -11.00 -3.36 -9.79
CA ARG A 253 -12.25 -2.70 -10.27
C ARG A 253 -13.17 -3.60 -11.12
N GLY A 254 -12.72 -4.76 -11.60
CA GLY A 254 -13.55 -5.69 -12.36
C GLY A 254 -14.68 -6.31 -11.52
N ASP A 255 -15.84 -6.56 -12.12
CA ASP A 255 -17.01 -7.14 -11.46
C ASP A 255 -16.72 -8.55 -10.89
N ASP A 256 -15.88 -9.32 -11.52
CA ASP A 256 -15.44 -10.65 -11.08
C ASP A 256 -14.23 -10.62 -10.12
N SER A 257 -13.84 -9.46 -9.64
CA SER A 257 -12.68 -9.35 -8.74
C SER A 257 -12.95 -10.02 -7.39
N GLY A 258 -11.87 -10.47 -6.71
CA GLY A 258 -11.98 -11.05 -5.36
C GLY A 258 -12.65 -10.10 -4.37
N LEU A 259 -12.41 -8.78 -4.49
CA LEU A 259 -13.03 -7.76 -3.65
C LEU A 259 -14.53 -7.60 -3.96
N SER A 260 -14.95 -7.60 -5.23
CA SER A 260 -16.36 -7.52 -5.60
C SER A 260 -17.12 -8.74 -5.06
N ARG A 261 -16.61 -9.95 -5.26
CA ARG A 261 -17.21 -11.17 -4.68
C ARG A 261 -17.28 -11.14 -3.16
N LEU A 262 -16.24 -10.63 -2.50
CA LEU A 262 -16.22 -10.49 -1.04
C LEU A 262 -17.29 -9.52 -0.57
N LEU A 263 -17.45 -8.39 -1.24
CA LEU A 263 -18.49 -7.42 -0.95
C LEU A 263 -19.88 -8.02 -1.16
N ASP A 264 -20.16 -8.59 -2.34
CA ASP A 264 -21.50 -8.99 -2.74
C ASP A 264 -21.98 -10.26 -2.02
N ASN A 265 -21.11 -11.22 -1.81
CA ASN A 265 -21.48 -12.52 -1.27
C ASN A 265 -21.20 -12.69 0.23
N VAL A 266 -20.15 -12.05 0.75
CA VAL A 266 -19.71 -12.29 2.14
C VAL A 266 -20.15 -11.16 3.08
N VAL A 267 -19.86 -9.91 2.73
CA VAL A 267 -19.97 -8.79 3.69
C VAL A 267 -21.27 -7.99 3.52
N LEU A 268 -21.74 -7.76 2.29
CA LEU A 268 -22.89 -6.92 2.00
C LEU A 268 -24.24 -7.67 2.02
N ALA A 269 -24.33 -8.75 2.71
CA ALA A 269 -25.58 -9.45 2.82
C ALA A 269 -26.65 -8.71 3.66
N SER A 270 -26.35 -7.50 4.20
CA SER A 270 -27.34 -6.59 4.79
C SER A 270 -27.60 -5.39 3.87
N PRO A 271 -28.82 -5.20 3.35
CA PRO A 271 -29.15 -4.04 2.51
C PRO A 271 -28.98 -2.70 3.22
N SER A 272 -29.04 -2.68 4.56
CA SER A 272 -28.91 -1.50 5.39
C SER A 272 -27.46 -1.12 5.71
N ALA A 273 -26.47 -1.95 5.39
CA ALA A 273 -25.06 -1.66 5.66
C ALA A 273 -24.59 -0.42 4.90
N ARG A 274 -24.06 0.57 5.62
CA ARG A 274 -23.42 1.73 5.01
C ARG A 274 -22.02 1.37 4.56
N ARG A 275 -21.54 2.03 3.50
CA ARG A 275 -20.23 1.74 2.89
C ARG A 275 -19.37 2.98 2.89
N MET A 276 -18.13 2.82 3.31
CA MET A 276 -17.13 3.90 3.31
C MET A 276 -15.88 3.43 2.58
N ALA A 277 -15.61 4.02 1.43
CA ALA A 277 -14.44 3.74 0.61
C ALA A 277 -13.29 4.68 0.96
N LEU A 278 -12.10 4.15 1.14
CA LEU A 278 -10.88 4.93 1.34
C LEU A 278 -10.00 4.80 0.11
N THR A 279 -9.62 5.92 -0.48
CA THR A 279 -8.68 5.94 -1.60
C THR A 279 -8.05 7.31 -1.73
N ALA A 280 -6.77 7.38 -2.09
CA ALA A 280 -6.15 8.66 -2.44
C ALA A 280 -6.41 9.06 -3.90
N THR A 281 -6.71 8.07 -4.74
CA THR A 281 -6.87 8.18 -6.19
C THR A 281 -8.18 7.51 -6.60
N PRO A 282 -9.33 8.16 -6.38
CA PRO A 282 -10.63 7.62 -6.81
C PRO A 282 -10.71 7.46 -8.32
N VAL A 283 -9.87 8.21 -9.05
CA VAL A 283 -9.65 8.13 -10.50
C VAL A 283 -8.15 8.04 -10.76
N GLU A 284 -7.73 7.22 -11.71
CA GLU A 284 -6.32 7.05 -12.09
C GLU A 284 -6.05 7.47 -13.52
N LEU A 285 -6.88 7.05 -14.47
CA LEU A 285 -6.64 7.20 -15.90
C LEU A 285 -7.85 7.69 -16.69
N ASP A 286 -9.05 7.30 -16.27
CA ASP A 286 -10.29 7.56 -17.02
C ASP A 286 -11.39 8.05 -16.09
N SER A 287 -12.14 9.03 -16.56
CA SER A 287 -13.31 9.59 -15.86
C SER A 287 -14.39 8.56 -15.53
N GLY A 288 -14.53 7.48 -16.31
CA GLY A 288 -15.45 6.37 -16.04
C GLY A 288 -15.13 5.61 -14.74
N GLN A 289 -13.91 5.73 -14.22
CA GLN A 289 -13.53 5.11 -12.96
C GLN A 289 -14.24 5.74 -11.75
N TRP A 290 -14.75 6.96 -11.87
CA TRP A 290 -15.63 7.54 -10.86
C TRP A 290 -16.89 6.71 -10.66
N GLU A 291 -17.53 6.27 -11.75
CA GLU A 291 -18.75 5.47 -11.68
C GLU A 291 -18.52 4.15 -10.94
N GLN A 292 -17.40 3.49 -11.23
CA GLN A 292 -17.03 2.25 -10.55
C GLN A 292 -16.77 2.45 -9.06
N THR A 293 -16.10 3.55 -8.69
CA THR A 293 -15.80 3.86 -7.28
C THR A 293 -17.07 4.23 -6.52
N LEU A 294 -17.98 4.98 -7.15
CA LEU A 294 -19.29 5.34 -6.59
C LEU A 294 -20.19 4.11 -6.45
N ALA A 295 -20.20 3.20 -7.42
CA ALA A 295 -20.97 1.96 -7.32
C ALA A 295 -20.57 1.12 -6.10
N ARG A 296 -19.28 1.10 -5.72
CA ARG A 296 -18.82 0.37 -4.53
C ARG A 296 -19.40 0.88 -3.22
N ILE A 297 -19.71 2.16 -3.14
CA ILE A 297 -20.38 2.74 -1.97
C ILE A 297 -21.90 2.69 -2.09
N GLY A 298 -22.46 2.09 -3.15
CA GLY A 298 -23.89 1.97 -3.38
C GLY A 298 -24.55 3.25 -3.91
N ALA A 299 -23.81 4.17 -4.51
CA ALA A 299 -24.36 5.38 -5.11
C ALA A 299 -25.00 5.09 -6.47
N ASP A 300 -26.10 5.80 -6.77
CA ASP A 300 -26.72 5.77 -8.11
C ASP A 300 -25.90 6.65 -9.07
N THR A 301 -25.25 6.01 -10.04
CA THR A 301 -24.27 6.65 -10.93
C THR A 301 -24.90 7.22 -12.22
N LYS A 302 -26.18 6.89 -12.53
CA LYS A 302 -26.80 7.20 -13.83
C LYS A 302 -26.79 8.69 -14.20
N ALA A 303 -26.86 9.58 -13.22
CA ALA A 303 -26.90 11.03 -13.43
C ALA A 303 -25.50 11.69 -13.43
N VAL A 304 -24.47 10.99 -12.97
CA VAL A 304 -23.15 11.57 -12.66
C VAL A 304 -22.21 11.52 -13.84
N GLY A 305 -22.28 10.47 -14.68
CA GLY A 305 -21.37 10.26 -15.82
C GLY A 305 -21.30 11.46 -16.78
N ASN A 306 -22.46 12.00 -17.17
CA ASN A 306 -22.54 13.18 -18.05
C ASN A 306 -21.90 14.43 -17.43
N VAL A 307 -21.99 14.61 -16.10
CA VAL A 307 -21.41 15.76 -15.40
C VAL A 307 -19.88 15.64 -15.36
N ILE A 308 -19.37 14.43 -15.11
CA ILE A 308 -17.94 14.13 -15.10
C ILE A 308 -17.33 14.39 -16.48
N GLU A 309 -18.00 13.91 -17.54
CA GLU A 309 -17.52 14.09 -18.90
C GLU A 309 -17.50 15.57 -19.31
N ARG A 310 -18.57 16.31 -19.03
CA ARG A 310 -18.64 17.77 -19.28
C ARG A 310 -17.52 18.53 -18.56
N TYR A 311 -17.25 18.19 -17.30
CA TYR A 311 -16.16 18.78 -16.54
C TYR A 311 -14.81 18.49 -17.20
N SER A 312 -14.54 17.26 -17.59
CA SER A 312 -13.30 16.88 -18.26
C SER A 312 -13.10 17.60 -19.60
N GLN A 313 -14.18 17.78 -20.37
CA GLN A 313 -14.14 18.53 -21.62
C GLN A 313 -13.88 20.02 -21.37
N ALA A 314 -14.52 20.60 -20.36
CA ALA A 314 -14.33 22.01 -19.99
C ALA A 314 -12.91 22.30 -19.51
N VAL A 315 -12.29 21.40 -18.73
CA VAL A 315 -10.88 21.47 -18.31
C VAL A 315 -9.95 21.50 -19.52
N ARG A 316 -10.15 20.59 -20.49
CA ARG A 316 -9.32 20.57 -21.71
C ARG A 316 -9.45 21.85 -22.52
N ARG A 317 -10.68 22.36 -22.65
CA ARG A 317 -10.94 23.57 -23.41
C ARG A 317 -10.33 24.82 -22.76
N VAL A 318 -10.48 24.99 -21.45
CA VAL A 318 -9.94 26.16 -20.74
C VAL A 318 -8.40 26.17 -20.76
N ARG A 319 -7.76 25.01 -20.71
CA ARG A 319 -6.30 24.91 -20.84
C ARG A 319 -5.80 25.30 -22.24
N GLN A 320 -6.55 25.00 -23.28
CA GLN A 320 -6.20 25.36 -24.65
C GLN A 320 -6.43 26.85 -24.93
N CYS A 321 -7.37 27.48 -24.23
CA CYS A 321 -7.82 28.86 -24.51
C CYS A 321 -7.97 29.66 -23.21
N ILE A 322 -6.89 29.78 -22.41
CA ILE A 322 -6.89 30.45 -21.08
C ILE A 322 -7.42 31.87 -21.17
N GLY A 323 -7.06 32.64 -22.23
CA GLY A 323 -7.48 34.02 -22.43
C GLY A 323 -8.93 34.18 -22.94
N ASN A 324 -9.68 33.08 -23.18
CA ASN A 324 -11.03 33.16 -23.69
C ASN A 324 -12.06 33.16 -22.57
N ASP A 325 -12.86 34.25 -22.44
CA ASP A 325 -13.86 34.42 -21.39
C ASP A 325 -14.93 33.32 -21.40
N ASP A 326 -15.47 33.00 -22.58
CA ASP A 326 -16.48 31.95 -22.73
C ASP A 326 -15.97 30.57 -22.26
N ALA A 327 -14.67 30.27 -22.50
CA ALA A 327 -14.07 29.02 -22.06
C ALA A 327 -13.91 28.98 -20.55
N ARG A 328 -13.54 30.13 -19.91
CA ARG A 328 -13.43 30.21 -18.43
C ARG A 328 -14.79 30.12 -17.76
N ASP A 329 -15.82 30.80 -18.31
CA ASP A 329 -17.17 30.75 -17.75
C ASP A 329 -17.82 29.36 -17.89
N ALA A 330 -17.63 28.71 -19.06
CA ALA A 330 -18.07 27.33 -19.24
C ALA A 330 -17.37 26.37 -18.28
N TYR A 331 -16.07 26.58 -18.01
CA TYR A 331 -15.32 25.81 -17.04
C TYR A 331 -15.85 26.01 -15.61
N LYS A 332 -16.07 27.26 -15.17
CA LYS A 332 -16.60 27.55 -13.82
C LYS A 332 -17.97 26.89 -13.60
N ALA A 333 -18.84 26.97 -14.60
CA ALA A 333 -20.16 26.33 -14.57
C ALA A 333 -20.03 24.81 -14.46
N ALA A 334 -19.14 24.19 -15.25
CA ALA A 334 -18.90 22.75 -15.20
C ALA A 334 -18.26 22.31 -13.87
N ALA A 335 -17.33 23.08 -13.32
CA ALA A 335 -16.68 22.81 -12.06
C ALA A 335 -17.67 22.85 -10.86
N SER A 336 -18.57 23.85 -10.85
CA SER A 336 -19.64 23.93 -9.85
C SER A 336 -20.58 22.72 -9.95
N ALA A 337 -21.05 22.39 -11.17
CA ALA A 337 -21.92 21.25 -11.40
C ALA A 337 -21.27 19.93 -10.96
N PHE A 338 -19.97 19.73 -11.26
CA PHE A 338 -19.20 18.56 -10.83
C PHE A 338 -19.09 18.48 -9.31
N ARG A 339 -18.72 19.58 -8.66
CA ARG A 339 -18.66 19.64 -7.19
C ARG A 339 -20.02 19.29 -6.57
N ASP A 340 -21.09 19.94 -7.01
CA ASP A 340 -22.43 19.79 -6.45
C ASP A 340 -22.98 18.37 -6.64
N ALA A 341 -22.67 17.74 -7.79
CA ALA A 341 -23.06 16.36 -8.06
C ALA A 341 -22.36 15.34 -7.16
N LEU A 342 -21.07 15.58 -6.81
CA LEU A 342 -20.26 14.63 -6.01
C LEU A 342 -20.21 14.97 -4.51
N ALA A 343 -20.55 16.18 -4.11
CA ALA A 343 -20.38 16.67 -2.73
C ALA A 343 -21.07 15.82 -1.66
N ARG A 344 -22.16 15.14 -1.99
CA ARG A 344 -22.88 14.26 -1.05
C ARG A 344 -22.13 12.95 -0.76
N TRP A 345 -21.28 12.49 -1.66
CA TRP A 345 -20.56 11.21 -1.55
C TRP A 345 -19.08 11.34 -1.29
N VAL A 346 -18.48 12.48 -1.69
CA VAL A 346 -17.03 12.66 -1.66
C VAL A 346 -16.63 13.63 -0.58
N LEU A 347 -15.65 13.22 0.23
CA LEU A 347 -14.92 14.08 1.15
C LEU A 347 -13.45 13.99 0.76
N ARG A 348 -12.80 15.16 0.60
CA ARG A 348 -11.40 15.22 0.27
C ARG A 348 -10.72 16.37 1.00
N ARG A 349 -9.68 16.05 1.73
CA ARG A 349 -8.69 17.03 2.18
C ARG A 349 -7.47 16.92 1.30
N ASP A 350 -6.90 18.03 0.99
CA ASP A 350 -5.60 18.14 0.32
C ASP A 350 -4.63 18.97 1.19
N LYS A 351 -3.40 19.05 0.75
CA LYS A 351 -2.35 19.73 1.50
C LYS A 351 -2.30 21.25 1.32
N ARG A 352 -3.18 21.83 0.50
CA ARG A 352 -3.22 23.31 0.30
C ARG A 352 -3.37 24.08 1.61
N ASN A 353 -4.18 23.55 2.53
CA ASN A 353 -4.44 24.15 3.84
C ASN A 353 -3.60 23.53 4.97
N ASP A 354 -2.62 22.69 4.65
CA ASP A 354 -1.73 22.10 5.65
C ASP A 354 -0.79 23.16 6.25
N ARG A 355 -0.62 23.13 7.56
CA ARG A 355 0.17 24.12 8.29
C ARG A 355 1.64 24.18 7.86
N TYR A 356 2.22 23.03 7.49
CA TYR A 356 3.61 22.93 7.06
C TYR A 356 3.79 23.45 5.64
N VAL A 357 2.82 23.15 4.76
CA VAL A 357 2.79 23.69 3.39
C VAL A 357 2.64 25.22 3.43
N GLN A 358 1.80 25.75 4.30
CA GLN A 358 1.67 27.20 4.51
C GLN A 358 2.93 27.82 5.14
N ALA A 359 3.59 27.09 6.06
CA ALA A 359 4.87 27.55 6.62
C ALA A 359 5.94 27.57 5.53
N PHE A 360 6.03 26.52 4.70
CA PHE A 360 6.91 26.47 3.54
C PHE A 360 6.70 27.66 2.61
N ALA A 361 5.45 27.94 2.20
CA ALA A 361 5.13 29.04 1.30
C ALA A 361 5.60 30.40 1.84
N ARG A 362 5.43 30.62 3.15
CA ARG A 362 5.92 31.84 3.80
C ARG A 362 7.44 31.94 3.88
N MET A 363 8.12 30.81 4.13
CA MET A 363 9.58 30.76 4.28
C MET A 363 10.27 30.84 2.92
N ALA A 364 9.74 30.16 1.91
CA ALA A 364 10.31 30.13 0.57
C ALA A 364 9.92 31.33 -0.30
N GLY A 365 8.83 32.03 0.05
CA GLY A 365 8.25 33.07 -0.80
C GLY A 365 7.66 32.50 -2.10
N GLU A 366 7.31 31.23 -2.12
CA GLU A 366 6.81 30.51 -3.28
C GLU A 366 5.41 29.92 -3.00
N PRO A 367 4.63 29.58 -4.04
CA PRO A 367 3.35 28.91 -3.86
C PRO A 367 3.48 27.60 -3.08
N GLY A 368 2.49 27.30 -2.25
CA GLY A 368 2.54 26.15 -1.35
C GLY A 368 2.88 24.82 -2.05
N HIS A 369 2.38 24.59 -3.28
CA HIS A 369 2.64 23.35 -4.02
C HIS A 369 4.11 23.14 -4.41
N ALA A 370 4.95 24.20 -4.40
CA ALA A 370 6.38 24.12 -4.69
C ALA A 370 7.20 23.38 -3.61
N TYR A 371 6.58 22.99 -2.50
CA TYR A 371 7.23 22.13 -1.49
C TYR A 371 7.65 20.75 -2.05
N ARG A 372 7.00 20.28 -3.12
CA ARG A 372 7.43 19.14 -3.94
C ARG A 372 8.16 19.66 -5.16
N ARG A 373 9.40 19.29 -5.30
CA ARG A 373 10.25 19.71 -6.41
C ARG A 373 10.67 18.54 -7.27
N GLU A 374 10.39 18.65 -8.55
CA GLU A 374 10.94 17.75 -9.56
C GLU A 374 12.38 18.15 -9.87
N ARG A 375 13.25 17.16 -9.92
CA ARG A 375 14.65 17.31 -10.34
C ARG A 375 15.02 16.17 -11.26
N GLU A 376 14.88 16.38 -12.56
CA GLU A 376 15.22 15.37 -13.55
C GLU A 376 16.69 14.93 -13.46
N ILE A 377 16.92 13.62 -13.49
CA ILE A 377 18.24 13.02 -13.70
C ILE A 377 18.34 12.76 -15.21
N VAL A 378 18.94 13.70 -15.92
CA VAL A 378 19.02 13.67 -17.37
C VAL A 378 20.19 12.80 -17.83
N VAL A 379 19.90 11.82 -18.70
CA VAL A 379 20.92 11.10 -19.45
C VAL A 379 20.96 11.72 -20.86
N ASP A 380 21.99 12.50 -21.14
CA ASP A 380 22.16 13.14 -22.43
C ASP A 380 22.71 12.14 -23.46
N THR A 381 21.86 11.72 -24.40
CA THR A 381 22.23 10.76 -25.43
C THR A 381 23.34 11.26 -26.35
N GLY A 382 23.50 12.58 -26.51
CA GLY A 382 24.60 13.17 -27.27
C GLY A 382 25.99 12.93 -26.65
N GLN A 383 26.05 12.75 -25.34
CA GLN A 383 27.30 12.55 -24.60
C GLN A 383 27.68 11.07 -24.40
N LEU A 384 26.83 10.12 -24.79
CA LEU A 384 27.12 8.72 -24.70
C LEU A 384 28.23 8.31 -25.70
N ASP A 385 28.93 7.20 -25.38
CA ASP A 385 29.82 6.58 -26.36
C ASP A 385 29.03 5.96 -27.55
N ASP A 386 29.74 5.64 -28.62
CA ASP A 386 29.09 5.17 -29.85
C ASP A 386 28.36 3.84 -29.67
N GLY A 387 28.83 2.95 -28.79
CA GLY A 387 28.15 1.68 -28.48
C GLY A 387 26.80 1.93 -27.80
N TRP A 388 26.74 2.83 -26.83
CA TRP A 388 25.50 3.20 -26.16
C TRP A 388 24.55 3.98 -27.07
N LYS A 389 25.07 4.89 -27.90
CA LYS A 389 24.26 5.58 -28.93
C LYS A 389 23.57 4.58 -29.85
N GLN A 390 24.33 3.59 -30.35
CA GLN A 390 23.78 2.52 -31.17
C GLN A 390 22.73 1.70 -30.44
N ALA A 391 22.96 1.35 -29.17
CA ALA A 391 22.00 0.61 -28.36
C ALA A 391 20.70 1.39 -28.13
N VAL A 392 20.78 2.68 -27.85
CA VAL A 392 19.60 3.55 -27.71
C VAL A 392 18.83 3.62 -29.03
N CYS A 393 19.51 3.86 -30.17
CA CYS A 393 18.88 3.85 -31.48
C CYS A 393 18.21 2.51 -31.80
N ALA A 394 18.85 1.40 -31.46
CA ALA A 394 18.31 0.07 -31.68
C ALA A 394 17.05 -0.19 -30.83
N ALA A 395 17.05 0.24 -29.57
CA ALA A 395 15.89 0.12 -28.71
C ALA A 395 14.70 0.98 -29.21
N GLU A 396 14.96 2.21 -29.72
CA GLU A 396 13.95 3.02 -30.42
C GLU A 396 13.38 2.28 -31.64
N SER A 397 14.26 1.73 -32.47
CA SER A 397 13.87 1.02 -33.68
C SER A 397 13.03 -0.23 -33.38
N LEU A 398 13.37 -0.98 -32.34
CA LEU A 398 12.58 -2.13 -31.85
C LEU A 398 11.15 -1.74 -31.50
N SER A 399 10.94 -0.55 -30.93
CA SER A 399 9.62 -0.07 -30.56
C SER A 399 8.69 0.12 -31.76
N PHE A 400 9.26 0.37 -32.95
CA PHE A 400 8.51 0.53 -34.21
C PHE A 400 8.33 -0.81 -34.97
N VAL A 401 9.38 -1.62 -35.03
CA VAL A 401 9.39 -2.89 -35.80
C VAL A 401 8.47 -3.92 -35.16
N GLY A 402 8.41 -3.98 -33.81
CA GLY A 402 7.58 -4.95 -33.11
C GLY A 402 6.07 -4.77 -33.29
N ARG A 403 5.60 -3.67 -33.89
CA ARG A 403 4.17 -3.47 -34.22
C ARG A 403 3.66 -4.37 -35.36
N GLN A 404 4.54 -4.89 -36.19
CA GLN A 404 4.20 -5.65 -37.40
C GLN A 404 4.40 -7.15 -37.24
N ALA A 405 4.83 -7.63 -36.07
CA ALA A 405 5.11 -9.02 -35.79
C ALA A 405 4.00 -9.67 -34.95
N ASP A 406 4.02 -11.01 -34.82
CA ASP A 406 3.08 -11.83 -34.01
C ASP A 406 2.57 -11.18 -32.71
N ALA A 407 1.42 -11.63 -32.22
CA ALA A 407 0.78 -11.12 -30.99
C ALA A 407 1.74 -11.09 -29.78
N ASP A 408 2.67 -12.07 -29.68
CA ASP A 408 3.70 -12.10 -28.64
C ASP A 408 4.75 -10.98 -28.81
N TRP A 409 5.19 -10.72 -30.03
CA TRP A 409 6.09 -9.60 -30.38
C TRP A 409 5.41 -8.25 -30.29
N SER A 410 4.14 -8.15 -30.67
CA SER A 410 3.35 -6.93 -30.51
C SER A 410 3.18 -6.58 -29.03
N SER A 411 2.95 -7.58 -28.19
CA SER A 411 2.91 -7.42 -26.72
C SER A 411 4.26 -6.94 -26.15
N LYS A 412 5.38 -7.54 -26.60
CA LYS A 412 6.74 -7.11 -26.19
C LYS A 412 7.08 -5.70 -26.64
N ALA A 413 6.73 -5.33 -27.87
CA ALA A 413 6.95 -3.98 -28.39
C ALA A 413 6.06 -2.94 -27.68
N THR A 414 4.83 -3.31 -27.34
CA THR A 414 3.96 -2.48 -26.53
C THR A 414 4.52 -2.29 -25.12
N ARG A 415 5.05 -3.35 -24.50
CA ARG A 415 5.74 -3.25 -23.20
C ARG A 415 6.96 -2.34 -23.27
N LEU A 416 7.81 -2.49 -24.31
CA LEU A 416 8.96 -1.61 -24.55
C LEU A 416 8.56 -0.14 -24.65
N ARG A 417 7.42 0.14 -25.28
CA ARG A 417 6.86 1.51 -25.39
C ARG A 417 6.27 2.00 -24.08
N LEU A 418 5.61 1.12 -23.33
CA LEU A 418 4.98 1.45 -22.05
C LEU A 418 6.00 1.57 -20.91
N THR A 419 7.19 0.97 -21.05
CA THR A 419 8.21 0.96 -19.99
C THR A 419 9.08 2.22 -19.98
N MET A 420 8.75 3.24 -20.77
CA MET A 420 9.48 4.49 -20.78
C MET A 420 11.00 4.26 -20.76
N GLY A 421 11.56 4.15 -21.91
CA GLY A 421 12.95 4.15 -21.94
C GLY A 421 13.61 3.08 -22.75
N ASN A 422 14.21 3.57 -23.76
CA ASN A 422 15.00 2.79 -24.64
C ASN A 422 16.20 2.20 -23.96
N GLY A 423 16.77 2.91 -22.96
CA GLY A 423 17.80 2.36 -22.11
C GLY A 423 17.30 1.24 -21.18
N HIS A 424 16.06 1.32 -20.73
CA HIS A 424 15.44 0.36 -19.83
C HIS A 424 14.67 -0.76 -20.57
N GLY A 425 14.20 -0.50 -21.79
CA GLY A 425 13.63 -1.54 -22.65
C GLY A 425 14.61 -2.67 -22.96
N ILE A 426 15.90 -2.37 -22.99
CA ILE A 426 16.96 -3.38 -23.09
C ILE A 426 16.94 -4.31 -21.86
N ALA A 427 16.74 -3.78 -20.67
CA ALA A 427 16.65 -4.59 -19.45
C ALA A 427 15.47 -5.57 -19.50
N THR A 428 14.32 -5.18 -20.09
CA THR A 428 13.16 -6.07 -20.26
C THR A 428 13.48 -7.23 -21.17
N LEU A 429 14.23 -7.00 -22.27
CA LEU A 429 14.68 -8.07 -23.16
C LEU A 429 15.66 -9.02 -22.48
N MET A 430 16.46 -8.51 -21.56
CA MET A 430 17.44 -9.28 -20.80
C MET A 430 16.80 -10.07 -19.64
N ASP A 431 15.77 -9.54 -18.99
CA ASP A 431 15.03 -10.23 -17.91
C ASP A 431 14.22 -11.42 -18.44
N GLN A 432 13.80 -11.40 -19.70
CA GLN A 432 13.10 -12.51 -20.33
C GLN A 432 13.99 -13.75 -20.57
N ALA A 433 15.30 -13.59 -20.53
CA ALA A 433 16.26 -14.70 -20.66
C ALA A 433 16.49 -15.47 -19.34
N THR A 434 15.93 -15.02 -18.22
CA THR A 434 16.09 -15.65 -16.91
C THR A 434 14.74 -16.08 -16.31
N HIS A 435 14.73 -17.21 -15.58
CA HIS A 435 13.53 -17.82 -14.97
C HIS A 435 12.72 -16.93 -14.02
N ASP A 436 13.24 -15.77 -13.60
CA ASP A 436 12.51 -14.78 -12.78
C ASP A 436 11.37 -14.09 -13.55
N ALA A 437 11.36 -14.20 -14.90
CA ALA A 437 10.35 -13.59 -15.77
C ALA A 437 8.95 -14.26 -15.67
N GLU A 438 8.85 -15.49 -15.16
CA GLU A 438 7.54 -16.16 -15.07
C GLU A 438 6.67 -15.66 -13.92
N ALA A 439 7.25 -15.24 -12.80
CA ALA A 439 6.54 -14.68 -11.67
C ALA A 439 6.06 -13.24 -11.98
N ASP A 440 6.95 -12.40 -12.53
CA ASP A 440 6.63 -11.04 -12.97
C ASP A 440 5.57 -11.04 -14.10
N ARG A 441 5.61 -12.04 -15.00
CA ARG A 441 4.66 -12.18 -16.11
C ARG A 441 3.24 -12.53 -15.66
N LYS A 442 3.08 -13.41 -14.67
CA LYS A 442 1.77 -13.78 -14.11
C LYS A 442 1.11 -12.61 -13.38
N GLN A 443 1.90 -11.73 -12.80
CA GLN A 443 1.41 -10.57 -12.09
C GLN A 443 1.05 -9.40 -13.02
N GLU A 444 1.81 -9.22 -14.11
CA GLU A 444 1.53 -8.23 -15.16
C GLU A 444 0.33 -8.61 -16.04
N GLU A 445 0.09 -9.89 -16.30
CA GLU A 445 -1.09 -10.38 -17.01
C GLU A 445 -2.39 -10.10 -16.22
N HIS A 446 -2.33 -10.08 -14.90
CA HIS A 446 -3.48 -9.76 -14.05
C HIS A 446 -3.85 -8.27 -14.09
N ASP A 447 -2.88 -7.38 -14.26
CA ASP A 447 -3.09 -5.92 -14.35
C ASP A 447 -3.47 -5.44 -15.78
N GLN A 448 -3.14 -6.22 -16.84
CA GLN A 448 -3.37 -5.82 -18.24
C GLN A 448 -4.72 -6.26 -18.81
N THR A 449 -5.43 -7.19 -18.18
CA THR A 449 -6.78 -7.60 -18.59
C THR A 449 -7.82 -6.48 -18.47
N ALA A 450 -7.45 -5.36 -17.85
CA ALA A 450 -8.33 -4.19 -17.72
C ALA A 450 -8.23 -3.14 -18.85
N ALA A 451 -7.32 -3.30 -19.83
CA ALA A 451 -7.00 -2.22 -20.77
C ALA A 451 -6.86 -2.60 -22.25
N ALA A 452 -7.18 -3.82 -22.69
CA ALA A 452 -7.03 -4.18 -24.12
C ALA A 452 -8.23 -5.01 -24.63
N GLU A 453 -8.96 -4.46 -25.58
CA GLU A 453 -9.86 -5.24 -26.43
C GLU A 453 -9.07 -6.28 -27.25
N PRO A 454 -9.57 -7.51 -27.45
CA PRO A 454 -8.88 -8.54 -28.21
C PRO A 454 -8.89 -8.25 -29.70
N VAL A 455 -7.75 -7.91 -30.28
CA VAL A 455 -7.55 -7.88 -31.72
C VAL A 455 -7.46 -9.32 -32.24
N ARG A 456 -8.38 -9.70 -33.12
CA ARG A 456 -8.37 -11.00 -33.80
C ARG A 456 -7.06 -11.18 -34.59
N ALA A 457 -6.38 -12.29 -34.33
CA ALA A 457 -5.15 -12.68 -35.07
C ALA A 457 -5.54 -13.38 -36.37
N ASP A 458 -4.99 -12.89 -37.47
CA ASP A 458 -4.94 -13.58 -38.77
C ASP A 458 -3.74 -14.55 -38.81
N PRO A 459 -3.78 -15.60 -39.65
CA PRO A 459 -2.73 -16.61 -39.69
C PRO A 459 -1.40 -16.07 -40.29
N PRO A 460 -0.24 -16.63 -39.89
CA PRO A 460 1.07 -16.09 -40.22
C PRO A 460 1.37 -16.09 -41.72
N SER A 461 1.91 -14.99 -42.21
CA SER A 461 2.31 -14.77 -43.61
C SER A 461 3.85 -14.67 -43.73
N ASP A 462 4.40 -14.89 -44.94
CA ASP A 462 5.82 -14.76 -45.29
C ASP A 462 6.47 -13.41 -44.94
N THR A 463 5.65 -12.40 -44.61
CA THR A 463 6.09 -11.11 -44.10
C THR A 463 6.53 -11.15 -42.63
N ASP A 464 6.09 -12.14 -41.86
CA ASP A 464 6.43 -12.29 -40.43
C ASP A 464 7.88 -12.71 -40.21
N ASP A 465 8.45 -13.55 -41.07
CA ASP A 465 9.85 -13.97 -40.97
C ASP A 465 10.84 -12.82 -41.19
N LYS A 466 10.54 -11.89 -42.11
CA LYS A 466 11.37 -10.71 -42.35
C LYS A 466 11.27 -9.72 -41.21
N ALA A 467 10.09 -9.57 -40.59
CA ALA A 467 9.88 -8.73 -39.40
C ALA A 467 10.65 -9.30 -38.19
N ARG A 468 10.61 -10.62 -37.99
CA ARG A 468 11.39 -11.31 -36.93
C ARG A 468 12.89 -11.14 -37.12
N GLN A 469 13.41 -11.32 -38.33
CA GLN A 469 14.84 -11.12 -38.64
C GLN A 469 15.29 -9.67 -38.38
N ARG A 470 14.46 -8.70 -38.75
CA ARG A 470 14.74 -7.27 -38.42
C ARG A 470 14.72 -7.01 -36.94
N ALA A 471 13.74 -7.55 -36.22
CA ALA A 471 13.67 -7.41 -34.76
C ALA A 471 14.89 -8.03 -34.08
N GLN A 472 15.31 -9.25 -34.51
CA GLN A 472 16.51 -9.91 -34.00
C GLN A 472 17.77 -9.08 -34.24
N PHE A 473 17.91 -8.49 -35.43
CA PHE A 473 19.05 -7.61 -35.73
C PHE A 473 19.14 -6.44 -34.76
N TRP A 474 18.01 -5.78 -34.49
CA TRP A 474 17.99 -4.66 -33.52
C TRP A 474 18.23 -5.10 -32.08
N ILE A 475 17.76 -6.29 -31.69
CA ILE A 475 18.09 -6.89 -30.38
C ILE A 475 19.59 -7.09 -30.25
N ASP A 476 20.22 -7.66 -31.28
CA ASP A 476 21.67 -7.93 -31.27
C ASP A 476 22.46 -6.61 -31.17
N VAL A 477 22.03 -5.57 -31.88
CA VAL A 477 22.65 -4.22 -31.76
C VAL A 477 22.44 -3.63 -30.38
N ALA A 478 21.22 -3.71 -29.84
CA ALA A 478 20.88 -3.15 -28.53
C ALA A 478 21.63 -3.84 -27.39
N THR A 479 21.97 -5.12 -27.54
CA THR A 479 22.64 -5.91 -26.49
C THR A 479 24.17 -5.92 -26.57
N ARG A 480 24.75 -5.36 -27.61
CA ARG A 480 26.24 -5.30 -27.78
C ARG A 480 26.98 -4.70 -26.59
N PRO A 481 26.56 -3.56 -26.01
CA PRO A 481 27.26 -2.99 -24.84
C PRO A 481 27.28 -3.91 -23.62
N PHE A 482 26.39 -4.91 -23.58
CA PHE A 482 26.24 -5.88 -22.49
C PHE A 482 26.84 -7.24 -22.81
N GLY A 483 27.75 -7.36 -23.75
CA GLY A 483 28.35 -8.63 -24.10
C GLY A 483 27.33 -9.69 -24.61
N GLY A 484 26.39 -9.26 -25.46
CA GLY A 484 25.35 -10.13 -26.01
C GLY A 484 24.18 -10.41 -25.07
N GLY A 485 23.93 -9.50 -24.11
CA GLY A 485 22.77 -9.56 -23.22
C GLY A 485 22.99 -10.31 -21.91
N GLN A 486 24.15 -10.90 -21.68
CA GLN A 486 24.50 -11.65 -20.46
C GLN A 486 25.41 -10.87 -19.50
N GLY A 487 25.93 -9.73 -19.94
CA GLY A 487 26.82 -8.90 -19.12
C GLY A 487 26.10 -8.12 -18.01
N PRO A 488 26.83 -7.71 -16.98
CA PRO A 488 26.28 -6.91 -15.91
C PRO A 488 25.94 -5.48 -16.38
N LEU A 489 24.89 -4.89 -15.79
CA LEU A 489 24.40 -3.55 -16.12
C LEU A 489 25.15 -2.39 -15.41
N TYR A 490 26.32 -2.64 -14.82
CA TYR A 490 27.01 -1.66 -13.97
C TYR A 490 27.50 -0.41 -14.72
N ASP A 491 27.72 -0.51 -16.01
CA ASP A 491 28.11 0.62 -16.86
C ASP A 491 26.94 1.24 -17.64
N HIS A 492 25.70 0.84 -17.32
CA HIS A 492 24.50 1.38 -17.95
C HIS A 492 24.31 2.85 -17.62
N PRO A 493 24.14 3.78 -18.62
CA PRO A 493 24.13 5.22 -18.40
C PRO A 493 23.09 5.70 -17.38
N ALA A 494 21.87 5.14 -17.40
CA ALA A 494 20.85 5.50 -16.43
C ALA A 494 21.20 5.06 -15.01
N ILE A 495 21.81 3.87 -14.83
CA ILE A 495 22.27 3.39 -13.53
C ILE A 495 23.37 4.28 -13.01
N LEU A 496 24.36 4.66 -13.84
CA LEU A 496 25.45 5.56 -13.45
C LEU A 496 24.93 6.95 -13.08
N ALA A 497 24.01 7.50 -13.85
CA ALA A 497 23.38 8.79 -13.54
C ALA A 497 22.60 8.73 -12.22
N ALA A 498 21.85 7.66 -11.98
CA ALA A 498 21.14 7.43 -10.72
C ALA A 498 22.11 7.27 -9.54
N VAL A 499 23.18 6.48 -9.68
CA VAL A 499 24.22 6.31 -8.64
C VAL A 499 24.80 7.67 -8.24
N ASN A 500 25.22 8.48 -9.21
CA ASN A 500 25.81 9.79 -8.93
C ASN A 500 24.83 10.73 -8.20
N ALA A 501 23.56 10.72 -8.59
CA ALA A 501 22.51 11.51 -7.93
C ALA A 501 22.22 11.03 -6.51
N ILE A 502 22.18 9.71 -6.31
CA ILE A 502 21.96 9.08 -5.00
C ILE A 502 23.14 9.37 -4.06
N GLU A 503 24.39 9.20 -4.52
CA GLU A 503 25.57 9.50 -3.72
C GLU A 503 25.64 10.97 -3.32
N ALA A 504 25.21 11.89 -4.19
CA ALA A 504 25.17 13.31 -3.85
C ALA A 504 24.20 13.60 -2.68
N VAL A 505 23.10 12.84 -2.56
CA VAL A 505 22.16 12.97 -1.44
C VAL A 505 22.69 12.27 -0.19
N THR A 506 23.20 11.05 -0.32
CA THR A 506 23.67 10.26 0.84
C THR A 506 24.90 10.85 1.51
N ARG A 507 25.77 11.54 0.75
CA ARG A 507 26.92 12.32 1.31
C ARG A 507 26.48 13.45 2.23
N ARG A 508 25.25 13.98 2.07
CA ARG A 508 24.65 14.95 2.98
C ARG A 508 24.04 14.32 4.24
N GLY A 509 24.17 13.00 4.39
CA GLY A 509 23.59 12.24 5.51
C GLY A 509 22.11 11.90 5.35
N GLU A 510 21.47 12.23 4.22
CA GLU A 510 20.09 11.92 3.92
C GLU A 510 19.93 10.53 3.31
N LYS A 511 18.75 9.96 3.45
CA LYS A 511 18.37 8.67 2.83
C LYS A 511 17.66 8.90 1.50
N VAL A 512 17.73 7.89 0.64
CA VAL A 512 17.09 7.91 -0.68
C VAL A 512 16.21 6.69 -0.87
N LEU A 513 15.00 6.94 -1.34
CA LEU A 513 14.07 5.90 -1.78
C LEU A 513 14.10 5.83 -3.30
N VAL A 514 14.30 4.64 -3.86
CA VAL A 514 14.36 4.42 -5.30
C VAL A 514 13.22 3.51 -5.73
N PHE A 515 12.50 3.87 -6.78
CA PHE A 515 11.50 3.03 -7.41
C PHE A 515 11.91 2.63 -8.81
N GLY A 516 11.58 1.39 -9.18
CA GLY A 516 11.73 0.90 -10.52
C GLY A 516 10.91 -0.34 -10.79
N ARG A 517 10.72 -0.68 -12.05
CA ARG A 517 9.82 -1.77 -12.49
C ARG A 517 10.54 -3.11 -12.60
N PHE A 518 11.79 -3.11 -13.07
CA PHE A 518 12.52 -4.31 -13.44
C PHE A 518 13.54 -4.69 -12.38
N THR A 519 13.52 -5.93 -11.93
CA THR A 519 14.36 -6.44 -10.83
C THR A 519 15.84 -6.42 -11.17
N ARG A 520 16.23 -6.73 -12.40
CA ARG A 520 17.63 -6.84 -12.82
C ARG A 520 18.38 -5.48 -12.78
N PRO A 521 17.85 -4.38 -13.35
CA PRO A 521 18.48 -3.06 -13.17
C PRO A 521 18.51 -2.60 -11.71
N LEU A 522 17.47 -2.93 -10.94
CA LEU A 522 17.43 -2.60 -9.51
C LEU A 522 18.48 -3.34 -8.70
N ARG A 523 18.70 -4.63 -8.98
CA ARG A 523 19.81 -5.42 -8.39
C ARG A 523 21.16 -4.83 -8.76
N ALA A 524 21.39 -4.54 -10.06
CA ALA A 524 22.63 -3.90 -10.50
C ALA A 524 22.90 -2.56 -9.81
N LEU A 525 21.86 -1.76 -9.61
CA LEU A 525 21.97 -0.50 -8.86
C LEU A 525 22.38 -0.76 -7.40
N VAL A 526 21.76 -1.72 -6.72
CA VAL A 526 22.07 -2.08 -5.32
C VAL A 526 23.48 -2.61 -5.20
N ASP A 527 23.88 -3.54 -6.07
CA ASP A 527 25.22 -4.14 -6.05
C ASP A 527 26.30 -3.07 -6.27
N LEU A 528 26.07 -2.17 -7.22
CA LEU A 528 27.02 -1.10 -7.53
C LEU A 528 27.12 -0.07 -6.38
N LEU A 529 26.00 0.33 -5.79
CA LEU A 529 25.98 1.24 -4.64
C LEU A 529 26.70 0.63 -3.43
N ASN A 530 26.45 -0.65 -3.12
CA ASN A 530 27.13 -1.37 -2.04
C ASN A 530 28.64 -1.48 -2.30
N ALA A 531 29.04 -1.82 -3.52
CA ALA A 531 30.46 -1.94 -3.89
C ALA A 531 31.18 -0.58 -3.79
N ARG A 532 30.58 0.50 -4.27
CA ARG A 532 31.17 1.84 -4.22
C ARG A 532 31.30 2.36 -2.80
N GLU A 533 30.26 2.18 -1.97
CA GLU A 533 30.31 2.57 -0.55
C GLU A 533 31.31 1.74 0.24
N MET A 534 31.37 0.42 0.02
CA MET A 534 32.36 -0.47 0.62
C MET A 534 33.79 0.05 0.36
N LEU A 535 34.14 0.30 -0.90
CA LEU A 535 35.46 0.82 -1.27
C LEU A 535 35.73 2.18 -0.63
N THR A 536 34.71 3.05 -0.57
CA THR A 536 34.81 4.38 0.05
C THR A 536 35.02 4.27 1.57
N CYS A 537 34.30 3.35 2.24
CA CYS A 537 34.47 3.09 3.67
C CYS A 537 35.89 2.56 3.99
N LEU A 538 36.38 1.62 3.20
CA LEU A 538 37.72 1.06 3.37
C LEU A 538 38.80 2.15 3.18
N ASP A 539 38.68 3.00 2.15
CA ASP A 539 39.59 4.11 1.92
C ASP A 539 39.61 5.15 3.06
N ALA A 540 38.43 5.34 3.68
CA ALA A 540 38.26 6.27 4.79
C ALA A 540 38.52 5.64 6.18
N GLY A 541 38.82 4.34 6.26
CA GLY A 541 38.97 3.60 7.52
C GLY A 541 37.67 3.53 8.34
N LYS A 542 36.51 3.65 7.69
CA LYS A 542 35.21 3.56 8.34
C LYS A 542 34.73 2.11 8.46
N PRO A 543 33.94 1.77 9.50
CA PRO A 543 33.40 0.43 9.67
C PRO A 543 32.51 0.00 8.49
N TRP A 544 32.69 -1.24 8.07
CA TRP A 544 31.84 -1.89 7.06
C TRP A 544 31.35 -3.25 7.59
N PRO A 545 30.05 -3.58 7.48
CA PRO A 545 29.46 -4.74 8.17
C PRO A 545 29.64 -6.09 7.45
N GLN A 546 30.71 -6.24 6.65
CA GLN A 546 31.00 -7.44 5.85
C GLN A 546 32.44 -7.88 6.07
N SER A 547 32.66 -9.19 6.32
CA SER A 547 33.99 -9.75 6.53
C SER A 547 34.60 -10.43 5.31
N LYS A 548 33.76 -10.85 4.35
CA LYS A 548 34.17 -11.56 3.13
C LYS A 548 33.38 -11.06 1.93
N LEU A 549 33.96 -11.21 0.75
CA LEU A 549 33.35 -10.86 -0.51
C LEU A 549 32.79 -12.10 -1.19
N HIS A 550 31.53 -12.04 -1.63
CA HIS A 550 30.91 -13.10 -2.43
C HIS A 550 31.32 -13.02 -3.90
N ASP A 551 31.36 -14.19 -4.56
CA ASP A 551 31.69 -14.26 -5.99
C ASP A 551 30.77 -13.40 -6.86
N ARG A 552 29.48 -13.31 -6.50
CA ARG A 552 28.51 -12.49 -7.22
C ARG A 552 28.74 -10.98 -7.07
N GLU A 553 29.37 -10.52 -6.00
CA GLU A 553 29.68 -9.10 -5.77
C GLU A 553 30.92 -8.63 -6.51
N TRP A 554 31.81 -9.58 -6.84
CA TRP A 554 33.10 -9.27 -7.46
C TRP A 554 32.99 -8.44 -8.75
N PRO A 555 32.07 -8.73 -9.70
CA PRO A 555 31.91 -7.89 -10.89
C PRO A 555 31.49 -6.46 -10.59
N ALA A 556 30.63 -6.23 -9.58
CA ALA A 556 30.23 -4.90 -9.14
C ALA A 556 31.41 -4.14 -8.50
N VAL A 557 32.23 -4.83 -7.71
CA VAL A 557 33.44 -4.27 -7.10
C VAL A 557 34.47 -3.86 -8.14
N GLN A 558 34.69 -4.68 -9.17
CA GLN A 558 35.55 -4.33 -10.28
C GLN A 558 35.06 -3.11 -11.05
N ALA A 559 33.74 -3.03 -11.30
CA ALA A 559 33.13 -1.88 -11.95
C ALA A 559 33.28 -0.63 -11.08
N ALA A 560 32.96 -0.73 -9.78
CA ALA A 560 33.11 0.38 -8.82
C ALA A 560 34.54 0.88 -8.74
N HIS A 561 35.53 -0.01 -8.71
CA HIS A 561 36.96 0.35 -8.68
C HIS A 561 37.36 1.18 -9.91
N ARG A 562 36.96 0.74 -11.13
CA ARG A 562 37.21 1.49 -12.37
C ARG A 562 36.52 2.87 -12.35
N GLN A 563 35.25 2.91 -11.97
CA GLN A 563 34.43 4.13 -11.96
C GLN A 563 34.91 5.15 -10.94
N LEU A 564 35.42 4.72 -9.79
CA LEU A 564 36.03 5.56 -8.76
C LEU A 564 37.48 5.98 -9.11
N LYS A 565 38.01 5.47 -10.24
CA LYS A 565 39.39 5.77 -10.71
C LYS A 565 40.44 5.50 -9.63
N ARG A 566 40.27 4.43 -8.86
CA ARG A 566 41.25 4.06 -7.82
C ARG A 566 42.55 3.61 -8.46
N ALA A 567 43.65 4.00 -7.85
CA ALA A 567 44.98 3.67 -8.34
C ALA A 567 45.34 2.21 -8.04
N GLY A 568 46.13 1.59 -8.93
CA GLY A 568 46.66 0.23 -8.76
C GLY A 568 45.72 -0.90 -9.19
N PRO A 569 46.24 -2.13 -9.29
CA PRO A 569 45.44 -3.31 -9.56
C PRO A 569 44.53 -3.63 -8.38
N LEU A 570 43.36 -4.17 -8.64
CA LEU A 570 42.42 -4.64 -7.63
C LEU A 570 42.68 -6.13 -7.36
N GLU A 571 43.33 -6.43 -6.25
CA GLU A 571 43.58 -7.80 -5.79
C GLU A 571 42.50 -8.20 -4.77
N ARG A 572 41.79 -9.31 -5.09
CA ARG A 572 40.69 -9.79 -4.24
C ARG A 572 41.15 -10.17 -2.84
N SER A 573 42.31 -10.83 -2.72
CA SER A 573 42.88 -11.24 -1.44
C SER A 573 43.25 -10.09 -0.51
N GLU A 574 43.76 -8.98 -1.06
CA GLU A 574 44.06 -7.76 -0.28
C GLU A 574 42.78 -7.10 0.21
N LEU A 575 41.75 -7.06 -0.66
CA LEU A 575 40.46 -6.50 -0.31
C LEU A 575 39.77 -7.31 0.80
N GLU A 576 39.78 -8.65 0.69
CA GLU A 576 39.20 -9.53 1.71
C GLU A 576 39.93 -9.42 3.05
N HIS A 577 41.27 -9.26 3.03
CA HIS A 577 42.02 -9.01 4.25
C HIS A 577 41.68 -7.66 4.92
N ALA A 578 41.51 -6.60 4.12
CA ALA A 578 41.07 -5.31 4.61
C ALA A 578 39.66 -5.35 5.20
N LEU A 579 38.73 -6.08 4.55
CA LEU A 579 37.36 -6.30 5.06
C LEU A 579 37.38 -7.04 6.39
N GLU A 580 38.17 -8.11 6.49
CA GLU A 580 38.26 -8.89 7.74
C GLU A 580 38.79 -8.06 8.91
N GLN A 581 39.80 -7.24 8.69
CA GLN A 581 40.34 -6.34 9.71
C GLN A 581 39.29 -5.31 10.17
N ASN A 582 38.62 -4.69 9.21
CA ASN A 582 37.56 -3.69 9.45
C ASN A 582 36.40 -4.31 10.22
N TYR A 583 35.95 -5.52 9.83
CA TYR A 583 34.89 -6.25 10.49
C TYR A 583 35.20 -6.64 11.93
N ARG A 584 36.44 -7.07 12.22
CA ARG A 584 36.89 -7.38 13.59
C ARG A 584 36.77 -6.19 14.52
N THR A 585 37.07 -4.99 14.03
CA THR A 585 36.92 -3.75 14.79
C THR A 585 35.45 -3.51 15.14
N LEU A 586 34.57 -3.64 14.16
CA LEU A 586 33.12 -3.50 14.35
C LEU A 586 32.53 -4.54 15.33
N GLU A 587 32.99 -5.80 15.25
CA GLU A 587 32.55 -6.86 16.16
C GLU A 587 33.03 -6.64 17.60
N SER A 588 34.23 -6.14 17.79
CA SER A 588 34.73 -5.75 19.12
C SER A 588 33.89 -4.65 19.77
N GLU A 589 33.41 -3.69 19.01
CA GLU A 589 32.46 -2.68 19.51
C GLU A 589 31.13 -3.30 19.89
N ARG A 590 30.59 -4.20 19.07
CA ARG A 590 29.34 -4.92 19.36
C ARG A 590 29.42 -5.85 20.58
N GLU A 591 30.58 -6.41 20.87
CA GLU A 591 30.78 -7.30 22.02
C GLU A 591 30.52 -6.60 23.35
N LYS A 592 30.73 -5.30 23.42
CA LYS A 592 30.40 -4.48 24.59
C LYS A 592 28.92 -4.46 24.94
N TYR A 593 28.05 -4.68 23.93
CA TYR A 593 26.60 -4.71 24.14
C TYR A 593 26.06 -6.12 24.43
N ARG A 594 26.80 -7.17 24.07
CA ARG A 594 26.34 -8.58 24.24
C ARG A 594 26.28 -9.03 25.69
N GLY A 595 27.25 -8.56 26.50
CA GLY A 595 27.40 -9.03 27.87
C GLY A 595 26.17 -8.78 28.76
N ASP A 596 25.59 -7.61 28.64
CA ASP A 596 24.49 -7.14 29.47
C ASP A 596 23.12 -7.21 28.80
N LEU A 597 23.04 -7.73 27.56
CA LEU A 597 21.81 -7.67 26.72
C LEU A 597 20.57 -8.24 27.42
N LEU A 598 20.66 -9.47 27.94
CA LEU A 598 19.54 -10.12 28.63
C LEU A 598 19.12 -9.35 29.85
N SER A 599 20.12 -8.96 30.69
CA SER A 599 19.88 -8.23 31.93
C SER A 599 19.22 -6.86 31.69
N LEU A 600 19.64 -6.14 30.66
CA LEU A 600 19.04 -4.84 30.32
C LEU A 600 17.61 -4.97 29.81
N ILE A 601 17.30 -5.99 29.01
CA ILE A 601 15.94 -6.25 28.54
C ILE A 601 15.04 -6.63 29.71
N GLU A 602 15.52 -7.53 30.61
CA GLU A 602 14.79 -7.97 31.79
C GLU A 602 14.51 -6.82 32.76
N GLN A 603 15.49 -5.96 33.00
CA GLN A 603 15.31 -4.75 33.82
C GLN A 603 14.30 -3.79 33.23
N GLY A 604 14.27 -3.65 31.90
CA GLY A 604 13.30 -2.80 31.23
C GLY A 604 11.87 -3.30 31.34
N TRP A 605 11.66 -4.60 31.59
CA TRP A 605 10.33 -5.20 31.82
C TRP A 605 9.93 -5.29 33.30
N ALA A 606 10.75 -4.85 34.20
CA ALA A 606 10.43 -4.94 35.63
C ALA A 606 9.17 -4.14 35.96
N GLY A 607 8.03 -4.82 36.06
CA GLY A 607 6.71 -4.25 36.37
C GLY A 607 5.77 -4.01 35.17
N ASP A 608 6.18 -4.25 33.93
CA ASP A 608 5.33 -4.14 32.74
C ASP A 608 4.81 -5.51 32.31
N THR A 609 3.50 -5.71 32.44
CA THR A 609 2.77 -6.92 31.99
C THR A 609 1.96 -6.67 30.70
N SER A 610 2.20 -5.56 30.01
CA SER A 610 1.36 -5.11 28.89
C SER A 610 1.50 -5.97 27.64
N ASN A 611 2.60 -6.73 27.48
CA ASN A 611 2.83 -7.61 26.33
C ASN A 611 3.32 -9.01 26.77
N PRO A 612 2.41 -9.90 27.22
CA PRO A 612 2.78 -11.26 27.66
C PRO A 612 3.45 -12.10 26.56
N TRP A 613 3.07 -11.89 25.31
CA TRP A 613 3.64 -12.58 24.15
C TRP A 613 5.14 -12.28 23.98
N ALA A 614 5.51 -11.01 23.95
CA ALA A 614 6.91 -10.63 23.82
C ALA A 614 7.75 -11.13 25.02
N LYS A 615 7.16 -11.19 26.22
CA LYS A 615 7.82 -11.72 27.40
C LYS A 615 8.08 -13.23 27.29
N ASN A 616 7.10 -14.01 26.87
CA ASN A 616 7.26 -15.47 26.68
C ASN A 616 8.31 -15.77 25.59
N LEU A 617 8.37 -14.98 24.52
CA LEU A 617 9.43 -15.08 23.52
C LEU A 617 10.80 -14.66 24.04
N PHE A 618 10.87 -13.70 24.96
CA PHE A 618 12.11 -13.36 25.63
C PHE A 618 12.60 -14.50 26.53
N ASP A 619 11.71 -15.16 27.26
CA ASP A 619 12.04 -16.32 28.07
C ASP A 619 12.55 -17.49 27.19
N ALA A 620 11.95 -17.70 26.01
CA ALA A 620 12.43 -18.66 25.01
C ALA A 620 13.82 -18.29 24.46
N PHE A 621 14.02 -16.99 24.15
CA PHE A 621 15.33 -16.47 23.78
C PHE A 621 16.38 -16.71 24.85
N GLY A 622 16.05 -16.47 26.13
CA GLY A 622 16.93 -16.73 27.27
C GLY A 622 17.36 -18.19 27.32
N ARG A 623 16.41 -19.13 27.21
CA ARG A 623 16.71 -20.58 27.17
C ARG A 623 17.60 -20.93 25.98
N ALA A 624 17.31 -20.46 24.78
CA ALA A 624 18.13 -20.69 23.57
C ALA A 624 19.55 -20.15 23.74
N ALA A 625 19.68 -18.95 24.33
CA ALA A 625 20.97 -18.30 24.59
C ALA A 625 21.83 -19.03 25.64
N ASP A 626 21.21 -19.74 26.59
CA ASP A 626 21.91 -20.53 27.61
C ASP A 626 22.31 -21.93 27.11
N MET A 627 21.49 -22.57 26.28
CA MET A 627 21.80 -23.87 25.68
C MET A 627 23.00 -23.82 24.71
N GLN A 628 23.21 -22.72 24.01
CA GLN A 628 24.28 -22.58 23.00
C GLN A 628 25.61 -22.09 23.54
N ARG A 629 25.85 -22.07 24.85
CA ARG A 629 27.16 -21.71 25.43
C ARG A 629 28.34 -22.57 24.99
N VAL A 630 28.10 -23.63 24.22
CA VAL A 630 29.09 -24.65 23.80
C VAL A 630 29.36 -24.67 22.25
N GLY A 631 28.82 -23.76 21.47
CA GLY A 631 28.92 -23.75 20.01
C GLY A 631 29.74 -22.59 19.39
N SER A 632 29.96 -22.59 18.07
CA SER A 632 30.74 -21.59 17.34
C SER A 632 30.20 -20.16 17.53
N ALA A 633 31.11 -19.20 17.57
CA ALA A 633 30.81 -17.78 17.84
C ALA A 633 29.81 -17.13 16.86
N ASP A 634 29.69 -17.64 15.62
CA ASP A 634 28.84 -17.09 14.58
C ASP A 634 27.35 -17.47 14.72
N ALA A 635 27.02 -18.53 15.47
CA ALA A 635 25.67 -19.04 15.69
C ALA A 635 25.05 -18.64 17.05
N ASN A 636 25.63 -17.66 17.75
CA ASN A 636 25.17 -17.28 19.09
C ASN A 636 23.90 -16.40 19.01
N PRO A 637 22.72 -16.82 19.58
CA PRO A 637 21.48 -16.05 19.56
C PRO A 637 21.64 -14.64 20.15
N ARG A 638 22.48 -14.47 21.20
CA ARG A 638 22.76 -13.15 21.77
C ARG A 638 23.46 -12.23 20.79
N ALA A 639 24.39 -12.76 20.00
CA ALA A 639 25.09 -11.98 18.99
C ALA A 639 24.14 -11.55 17.86
N LEU A 640 23.26 -12.45 17.48
CA LEU A 640 22.25 -12.19 16.44
C LEU A 640 21.25 -11.12 16.86
N VAL A 641 20.66 -11.26 18.06
CA VAL A 641 19.72 -10.28 18.62
C VAL A 641 20.41 -8.93 18.85
N ALA A 642 21.64 -8.92 19.36
CA ALA A 642 22.42 -7.69 19.55
C ALA A 642 22.69 -6.97 18.21
N ARG A 643 23.05 -7.72 17.15
CA ARG A 643 23.21 -7.14 15.79
C ARG A 643 21.89 -6.57 15.27
N ALA A 644 20.79 -7.32 15.42
CA ALA A 644 19.46 -6.89 14.98
C ALA A 644 19.00 -5.63 15.73
N MET A 645 19.10 -5.63 17.04
CA MET A 645 18.74 -4.47 17.86
C MET A 645 19.61 -3.25 17.56
N HIS A 646 20.92 -3.45 17.41
CA HIS A 646 21.84 -2.37 17.02
C HIS A 646 21.53 -1.83 15.61
N ALA A 647 21.20 -2.71 14.67
CA ALA A 647 20.77 -2.32 13.33
C ALA A 647 19.43 -1.57 13.34
N LEU A 648 18.54 -1.86 14.28
CA LEU A 648 17.25 -1.17 14.40
C LEU A 648 17.33 0.13 15.20
N ARG A 649 18.14 0.21 16.24
CA ARG A 649 18.17 1.33 17.19
C ARG A 649 19.47 2.16 17.17
N GLY A 650 20.58 1.59 16.70
CA GLY A 650 21.87 2.30 16.59
C GLY A 650 22.27 2.95 17.91
N GLY A 651 22.66 4.23 17.84
CA GLY A 651 23.14 5.03 18.96
C GLY A 651 22.16 5.20 20.14
N ASP A 652 20.86 4.91 19.97
CA ASP A 652 19.90 4.97 21.08
C ASP A 652 20.21 3.93 22.15
N LEU A 653 20.86 2.82 21.78
CA LEU A 653 21.26 1.75 22.70
C LEU A 653 22.61 2.02 23.40
N GLU A 654 23.38 3.01 22.96
CA GLU A 654 24.68 3.36 23.54
C GLU A 654 24.54 3.84 25.00
N ARG A 655 23.38 4.43 25.34
CA ARG A 655 23.09 4.91 26.69
C ARG A 655 22.76 3.80 27.70
N ARG A 656 22.65 2.54 27.26
CA ARG A 656 22.32 1.35 28.08
C ARG A 656 21.05 1.54 28.92
N ASP A 657 20.08 2.24 28.40
CA ASP A 657 18.77 2.42 29.05
C ASP A 657 17.95 1.12 28.98
N PRO A 658 17.59 0.48 30.10
CA PRO A 658 16.83 -0.75 30.12
C PRO A 658 15.49 -0.65 29.38
N LEU A 659 14.76 0.47 29.52
CA LEU A 659 13.48 0.68 28.84
C LEU A 659 13.65 0.72 27.32
N ALA A 660 14.74 1.34 26.82
CA ALA A 660 15.04 1.37 25.39
C ALA A 660 15.37 -0.04 24.85
N TYR A 661 16.05 -0.88 25.65
CA TYR A 661 16.36 -2.26 25.28
C TYR A 661 15.11 -3.15 25.25
N ALA A 662 14.24 -3.06 26.25
CA ALA A 662 12.97 -3.78 26.24
C ALA A 662 12.09 -3.38 25.06
N ALA A 663 11.94 -2.07 24.82
CA ALA A 663 11.18 -1.54 23.67
C ALA A 663 11.76 -1.98 22.32
N ALA A 664 13.11 -2.04 22.20
CA ALA A 664 13.76 -2.50 20.98
C ALA A 664 13.55 -4.01 20.75
N PHE A 665 13.55 -4.81 21.82
CA PHE A 665 13.25 -6.23 21.70
C PHE A 665 11.79 -6.49 21.32
N VAL A 666 10.83 -5.77 21.93
CA VAL A 666 9.41 -5.85 21.53
C VAL A 666 9.24 -5.50 20.07
N GLU A 667 9.84 -4.40 19.60
CA GLU A 667 9.80 -3.98 18.20
C GLU A 667 10.40 -5.04 17.26
N LEU A 668 11.51 -5.68 17.66
CA LEU A 668 12.15 -6.75 16.91
C LEU A 668 11.22 -7.97 16.79
N VAL A 669 10.64 -8.41 17.90
CA VAL A 669 9.72 -9.54 17.94
C VAL A 669 8.46 -9.25 17.14
N GLU A 670 7.85 -8.09 17.30
CA GLU A 670 6.66 -7.70 16.52
C GLU A 670 6.94 -7.61 15.02
N ALA A 671 8.15 -7.21 14.62
CA ALA A 671 8.55 -7.13 13.21
C ALA A 671 8.81 -8.52 12.59
N THR A 672 9.33 -9.46 13.39
CA THR A 672 9.74 -10.78 12.92
C THR A 672 8.70 -11.86 13.15
N SER A 673 7.85 -11.75 14.17
CA SER A 673 6.74 -12.68 14.39
C SER A 673 5.50 -12.21 13.64
N ASP A 674 5.07 -12.97 12.65
CA ASP A 674 3.78 -12.76 12.00
C ASP A 674 2.79 -13.82 12.48
N ARG A 675 2.10 -13.53 13.57
CA ARG A 675 0.98 -14.37 14.05
C ARG A 675 -0.02 -14.66 12.92
N ASP A 676 -0.12 -13.73 11.94
CA ASP A 676 -1.05 -13.84 10.83
C ASP A 676 -0.52 -14.76 9.71
N VAL A 677 0.82 -14.92 9.55
CA VAL A 677 1.44 -15.77 8.52
C VAL A 677 1.69 -17.18 9.04
N GLU A 678 2.07 -17.32 10.30
CA GLU A 678 2.25 -18.65 10.91
C GLU A 678 0.97 -19.48 10.84
N GLN A 679 -0.21 -18.85 10.96
CA GLN A 679 -1.49 -19.51 10.73
C GLN A 679 -1.76 -19.86 9.25
N VAL A 680 -1.20 -19.15 8.29
CA VAL A 680 -1.36 -19.46 6.85
C VAL A 680 -0.44 -20.60 6.41
N ASP A 681 0.78 -20.67 6.94
CA ASP A 681 1.68 -21.79 6.70
C ASP A 681 1.20 -23.09 7.37
N MET A 682 0.42 -22.99 8.45
CA MET A 682 -0.29 -24.13 9.04
C MET A 682 -1.45 -24.62 8.14
N ASP A 683 -2.01 -23.79 7.27
CA ASP A 683 -2.91 -24.24 6.19
C ASP A 683 -2.20 -25.21 5.22
N ALA A 684 -0.89 -25.08 5.07
CA ALA A 684 -0.04 -25.97 4.26
C ALA A 684 0.50 -27.18 5.03
N ALA A 685 0.65 -27.08 6.34
CA ALA A 685 1.31 -28.04 7.22
C ALA A 685 0.32 -28.84 8.08
N GLY A 686 -0.85 -29.17 7.74
CA GLY A 686 -1.89 -29.91 8.50
C GLY A 686 -1.31 -30.73 9.68
N ASP A 687 -1.86 -30.57 10.87
CA ASP A 687 -1.62 -31.30 12.13
C ASP A 687 -0.63 -30.61 13.13
N ALA A 688 -0.90 -29.39 13.56
CA ALA A 688 -0.33 -28.91 14.80
C ALA A 688 -1.43 -28.56 15.82
N ASP A 689 -1.29 -29.04 17.03
CA ASP A 689 -2.19 -28.77 18.16
C ASP A 689 -2.14 -27.28 18.52
N PHE A 690 -3.29 -26.61 18.55
CA PHE A 690 -3.43 -25.20 18.93
C PHE A 690 -3.33 -24.95 20.45
N ASP A 691 -3.31 -25.98 21.28
CA ASP A 691 -3.43 -25.84 22.73
C ASP A 691 -2.13 -25.48 23.46
N ASP A 692 -0.95 -25.59 22.80
CA ASP A 692 0.33 -25.14 23.35
C ASP A 692 1.12 -24.40 22.25
N VAL A 693 1.15 -23.07 22.31
CA VAL A 693 2.11 -22.31 21.51
C VAL A 693 3.50 -22.66 22.04
N ASP A 694 4.22 -23.48 21.28
CA ASP A 694 5.62 -23.77 21.56
C ASP A 694 6.46 -22.51 21.30
N PHE A 695 6.66 -21.71 22.36
CA PHE A 695 7.46 -20.48 22.27
C PHE A 695 8.91 -20.75 21.89
N ASP A 696 9.42 -21.95 22.11
CA ASP A 696 10.78 -22.32 21.68
C ASP A 696 10.82 -22.54 20.17
N ALA A 697 9.80 -23.17 19.59
CA ALA A 697 9.65 -23.29 18.13
C ALA A 697 9.39 -21.92 17.46
N ALA A 698 8.54 -21.07 18.06
CA ALA A 698 8.29 -19.72 17.60
C ALA A 698 9.57 -18.87 17.66
N TRP A 699 10.36 -18.98 18.74
CA TRP A 699 11.65 -18.31 18.84
C TRP A 699 12.63 -18.80 17.77
N LYS A 700 12.69 -20.10 17.51
CA LYS A 700 13.55 -20.67 16.47
C LYS A 700 13.21 -20.11 15.09
N THR A 701 11.93 -19.94 14.79
CA THR A 701 11.46 -19.31 13.54
C THR A 701 11.95 -17.86 13.45
N ILE A 702 11.87 -17.10 14.56
CA ILE A 702 12.39 -15.73 14.65
C ILE A 702 13.91 -15.74 14.45
N GLU A 703 14.62 -16.64 15.12
CA GLU A 703 16.08 -16.79 14.99
C GLU A 703 16.51 -17.08 13.54
N ASP A 704 15.82 -17.98 12.85
CA ASP A 704 16.08 -18.29 11.44
C ASP A 704 15.86 -17.05 10.55
N ARG A 705 14.80 -16.28 10.78
CA ARG A 705 14.53 -15.01 10.08
C ARG A 705 15.59 -13.95 10.35
N LEU A 706 16.01 -13.82 11.60
CA LEU A 706 17.09 -12.90 11.96
C LEU A 706 18.42 -13.32 11.34
N ASN A 707 18.70 -14.62 11.27
CA ASN A 707 19.88 -15.15 10.58
C ASN A 707 19.84 -14.86 9.08
N GLU A 708 18.70 -15.05 8.43
CA GLU A 708 18.50 -14.69 7.03
C GLU A 708 18.76 -13.20 6.75
N GLU A 709 18.43 -12.30 7.67
CA GLU A 709 18.55 -10.85 7.46
C GLU A 709 19.88 -10.26 7.96
N PHE A 710 20.34 -10.65 9.14
CA PHE A 710 21.49 -10.01 9.80
C PHE A 710 22.79 -10.81 9.72
N ASN A 711 22.74 -12.08 9.36
CA ASN A 711 23.93 -12.87 9.03
C ASN A 711 24.23 -12.91 7.53
N ARG A 712 23.52 -12.09 6.74
CA ARG A 712 23.85 -11.94 5.32
C ARG A 712 25.25 -11.37 5.19
N PRO A 713 26.06 -11.99 4.38
CA PRO A 713 27.42 -11.54 4.13
C PRO A 713 27.49 -10.35 3.16
N GLU A 714 26.35 -9.73 2.83
CA GLU A 714 26.25 -8.63 1.88
C GLU A 714 26.29 -7.25 2.57
N GLY A 715 26.81 -6.25 1.86
CA GLY A 715 26.74 -4.86 2.29
C GLY A 715 25.31 -4.39 2.51
N GLY A 716 25.09 -3.56 3.54
CA GLY A 716 23.78 -3.09 3.95
C GLY A 716 23.45 -1.66 3.54
N PHE A 717 24.33 -0.95 2.82
CA PHE A 717 24.15 0.45 2.44
C PHE A 717 22.91 0.65 1.54
N ALA A 718 22.77 -0.19 0.51
CA ALA A 718 21.61 -0.27 -0.34
C ALA A 718 20.94 -1.64 -0.18
N ARG A 719 19.59 -1.67 -0.11
CA ARG A 719 18.79 -2.89 -0.02
C ARG A 719 17.70 -2.90 -1.06
N LEU A 720 17.42 -4.08 -1.64
CA LEU A 720 16.36 -4.31 -2.60
C LEU A 720 15.14 -4.92 -1.92
N MET A 721 13.96 -4.36 -2.24
CA MET A 721 12.64 -4.86 -1.84
C MET A 721 11.83 -5.17 -3.11
N HIS A 722 11.51 -6.44 -3.35
CA HIS A 722 10.79 -6.91 -4.55
C HIS A 722 9.65 -7.86 -4.18
N GLY A 723 8.92 -8.38 -5.17
CA GLY A 723 7.75 -9.23 -4.96
C GLY A 723 7.99 -10.42 -4.03
N ASP A 724 9.13 -11.10 -4.21
CA ASP A 724 9.49 -12.30 -3.43
C ASP A 724 10.11 -11.98 -2.06
N THR A 725 10.32 -10.70 -1.72
CA THR A 725 10.81 -10.33 -0.39
C THR A 725 9.73 -10.65 0.65
N LYS A 726 10.07 -11.50 1.62
CA LYS A 726 9.16 -11.92 2.69
C LYS A 726 8.56 -10.71 3.43
N PRO A 727 7.30 -10.74 3.86
CA PRO A 727 6.65 -9.63 4.58
C PRO A 727 7.42 -9.16 5.81
N GLU A 728 8.02 -10.08 6.57
CA GLU A 728 8.80 -9.79 7.76
C GLU A 728 10.09 -9.02 7.41
N THR A 729 10.79 -9.45 6.37
CA THR A 729 11.97 -8.75 5.85
C THR A 729 11.61 -7.34 5.39
N ARG A 730 10.46 -7.16 4.72
CA ARG A 730 9.96 -5.82 4.33
C ARG A 730 9.72 -4.93 5.55
N ARG A 731 9.13 -5.48 6.61
CA ARG A 731 8.89 -4.74 7.87
C ARG A 731 10.20 -4.31 8.52
N MET A 732 11.18 -5.23 8.65
CA MET A 732 12.49 -4.90 9.22
C MET A 732 13.23 -3.85 8.40
N GLN A 733 13.22 -3.96 7.07
CA GLN A 733 13.82 -2.95 6.20
C GLN A 733 13.11 -1.58 6.34
N GLN A 734 11.78 -1.57 6.48
CA GLN A 734 11.00 -0.36 6.71
C GLN A 734 11.36 0.29 8.05
N LEU A 735 11.46 -0.48 9.13
CA LEU A 735 11.84 0.01 10.45
C LEU A 735 13.23 0.61 10.43
N ALA A 736 14.21 -0.10 9.87
CA ALA A 736 15.59 0.35 9.76
C ALA A 736 15.71 1.61 8.87
N PHE A 737 14.98 1.63 7.74
CA PHE A 737 15.02 2.78 6.82
C PHE A 737 14.46 4.06 7.43
N ASN A 738 13.47 3.96 8.32
CA ASN A 738 12.88 5.11 9.01
C ASN A 738 13.77 5.71 10.13
N ARG A 739 14.96 5.17 10.35
CA ARG A 739 15.92 5.68 11.35
C ARG A 739 17.11 6.35 10.66
N ALA A 740 17.36 7.61 10.97
CA ALA A 740 18.31 8.45 10.25
C ALA A 740 19.73 7.88 10.15
N HIS A 741 20.26 7.27 11.21
CA HIS A 741 21.67 6.86 11.30
C HIS A 741 21.94 5.39 10.99
N VAL A 742 20.91 4.60 10.69
CA VAL A 742 20.99 3.16 10.48
C VAL A 742 20.98 2.81 8.99
N TYR A 743 21.65 1.73 8.59
CA TYR A 743 21.49 1.16 7.25
C TYR A 743 20.10 0.47 7.10
N PRO A 744 19.53 0.46 5.90
CA PRO A 744 20.06 0.99 4.64
C PRO A 744 19.95 2.51 4.54
N ARG A 745 20.91 3.13 3.83
CA ARG A 745 20.83 4.53 3.40
C ARG A 745 20.00 4.67 2.13
N VAL A 746 20.01 3.64 1.29
CA VAL A 746 19.25 3.59 0.04
C VAL A 746 18.32 2.37 0.09
N LEU A 747 17.02 2.62 -0.01
CA LEU A 747 16.04 1.55 -0.17
C LEU A 747 15.55 1.56 -1.62
N VAL A 748 15.78 0.45 -2.31
CA VAL A 748 15.37 0.27 -3.71
C VAL A 748 14.15 -0.64 -3.71
N ALA A 749 13.01 -0.15 -4.17
CA ALA A 749 11.76 -0.89 -4.15
C ALA A 749 11.24 -1.12 -5.58
N GLN A 750 10.81 -2.35 -5.86
CA GLN A 750 10.05 -2.62 -7.07
C GLN A 750 8.71 -1.88 -7.00
N SER A 751 8.27 -1.26 -8.10
CA SER A 751 7.08 -0.42 -8.16
C SER A 751 5.82 -1.11 -7.64
N MET A 752 5.65 -2.40 -7.92
CA MET A 752 4.52 -3.19 -7.42
C MET A 752 4.49 -3.27 -5.88
N VAL A 753 5.64 -3.55 -5.27
CA VAL A 753 5.79 -3.59 -3.81
C VAL A 753 5.63 -2.19 -3.20
N GLY A 754 6.09 -1.17 -3.90
CA GLY A 754 5.93 0.24 -3.51
C GLY A 754 4.46 0.68 -3.41
N ARG A 755 3.52 -0.02 -4.05
CA ARG A 755 2.07 0.23 -3.93
C ARG A 755 1.47 -0.30 -2.61
N GLU A 756 2.18 -1.16 -1.87
CA GLU A 756 1.73 -1.82 -0.65
C GLU A 756 1.95 -0.95 0.61
N GLY A 757 1.32 0.19 0.75
CA GLY A 757 1.16 0.89 2.03
C GLY A 757 2.39 1.19 2.90
N LEU A 758 3.63 1.01 2.40
CA LEU A 758 4.87 1.22 3.15
C LEU A 758 5.00 2.64 3.69
N ASN A 759 5.39 2.78 4.95
CA ASN A 759 5.68 4.06 5.60
C ASN A 759 7.19 4.29 5.60
N LEU A 760 7.72 5.16 4.74
CA LEU A 760 9.16 5.37 4.53
C LEU A 760 9.57 6.84 4.70
N HIS A 761 8.81 7.60 5.49
CA HIS A 761 8.82 9.05 5.52
C HIS A 761 9.65 9.69 6.64
N ARG A 762 10.02 8.91 7.70
CA ARG A 762 10.63 9.51 8.90
C ARG A 762 12.09 9.95 8.72
N ALA A 763 12.80 9.33 7.77
CA ALA A 763 14.23 9.61 7.54
C ALA A 763 14.56 9.88 6.07
N CYS A 764 13.56 10.02 5.20
CA CYS A 764 13.73 10.21 3.78
C CYS A 764 12.75 11.26 3.23
N ARG A 765 13.26 12.14 2.33
CA ARG A 765 12.48 13.12 1.58
C ARG A 765 12.81 13.15 0.09
N THR A 766 13.70 12.27 -0.37
CA THR A 766 14.13 12.20 -1.77
C THR A 766 13.73 10.87 -2.38
N VAL A 767 13.01 10.92 -3.49
CA VAL A 767 12.55 9.77 -4.26
C VAL A 767 13.18 9.78 -5.65
N VAL A 768 13.87 8.70 -6.03
CA VAL A 768 14.40 8.51 -7.39
C VAL A 768 13.50 7.54 -8.14
N LEU A 769 13.06 7.93 -9.32
CA LEU A 769 12.26 7.10 -10.21
C LEU A 769 13.17 6.58 -11.31
N LEU A 770 13.81 5.42 -11.07
CA LEU A 770 14.74 4.81 -12.04
C LEU A 770 14.00 4.40 -13.31
N HIS A 771 12.78 3.89 -13.16
CA HIS A 771 11.84 3.63 -14.24
C HIS A 771 10.53 4.35 -13.91
N PRO A 772 10.32 5.58 -14.43
CA PRO A 772 9.09 6.30 -14.22
C PRO A 772 7.88 5.50 -14.70
N GLU A 773 6.80 5.56 -13.94
CA GLU A 773 5.55 4.89 -14.27
C GLU A 773 4.77 5.69 -15.31
N TRP A 774 3.95 5.02 -16.09
CA TRP A 774 3.05 5.67 -17.05
C TRP A 774 1.72 6.13 -16.41
N ASN A 775 1.41 5.63 -15.20
CA ASN A 775 0.23 5.97 -14.43
C ASN A 775 0.57 7.02 -13.38
N PRO A 776 0.03 8.25 -13.48
CA PRO A 776 0.33 9.33 -12.55
C PRO A 776 -0.10 9.03 -11.12
N ALA A 777 -1.16 8.23 -10.93
CA ALA A 777 -1.60 7.83 -9.59
C ALA A 777 -0.56 6.96 -8.87
N VAL A 778 0.17 6.12 -9.61
CA VAL A 778 1.27 5.33 -9.05
C VAL A 778 2.44 6.23 -8.64
N VAL A 779 2.77 7.23 -9.46
CA VAL A 779 3.82 8.22 -9.12
C VAL A 779 3.44 9.00 -7.86
N GLU A 780 2.18 9.44 -7.75
CA GLU A 780 1.67 10.08 -6.52
C GLU A 780 1.75 9.16 -5.30
N GLN A 781 1.45 7.88 -5.46
CA GLN A 781 1.60 6.90 -4.38
C GLN A 781 3.07 6.71 -3.98
N GLN A 782 3.99 6.69 -4.94
CA GLN A 782 5.44 6.56 -4.70
C GLN A 782 6.00 7.77 -3.95
N ILE A 783 5.68 8.98 -4.39
CA ILE A 783 6.04 10.22 -3.69
C ILE A 783 5.40 10.26 -2.30
N GLY A 784 4.15 9.82 -2.20
CA GLY A 784 3.41 9.74 -0.95
C GLY A 784 3.99 8.77 0.08
N ARG A 785 5.02 7.94 -0.24
CA ARG A 785 5.73 7.13 0.75
C ARG A 785 6.63 7.96 1.66
N VAL A 786 7.11 9.09 1.18
CA VAL A 786 7.93 10.05 1.95
C VAL A 786 7.15 11.29 2.38
N ASP A 787 6.04 11.59 1.73
CA ASP A 787 5.20 12.74 1.98
C ASP A 787 3.98 12.38 2.84
N ARG A 788 4.19 12.26 4.15
CA ARG A 788 3.17 11.86 5.13
C ARG A 788 3.24 12.71 6.40
N LEU A 789 2.19 12.63 7.20
CA LEU A 789 2.18 13.20 8.56
C LEU A 789 3.33 12.63 9.39
N GLY A 790 4.09 13.50 10.05
CA GLY A 790 5.29 13.14 10.81
C GLY A 790 6.50 12.82 9.93
N SER A 791 6.54 13.34 8.70
CA SER A 791 7.67 13.14 7.79
C SER A 791 8.93 13.92 8.20
N LEU A 792 10.07 13.48 7.68
CA LEU A 792 11.33 14.20 7.80
C LEU A 792 11.19 15.65 7.31
N TRP A 793 10.45 15.85 6.21
CA TRP A 793 10.21 17.17 5.65
C TRP A 793 9.47 18.09 6.64
N GLU A 794 8.39 17.61 7.26
CA GLU A 794 7.65 18.36 8.28
C GLU A 794 8.57 18.74 9.46
N SER A 795 9.37 17.79 9.93
CA SER A 795 10.33 18.02 11.01
C SER A 795 11.38 19.09 10.64
N LEU A 796 11.87 19.07 9.39
CA LEU A 796 12.81 20.06 8.87
C LEU A 796 12.17 21.45 8.73
N ILE A 797 10.93 21.54 8.27
CA ILE A 797 10.19 22.82 8.22
C ILE A 797 9.96 23.37 9.63
N GLU A 798 9.65 22.50 10.59
CA GLU A 798 9.47 22.91 11.99
C GLU A 798 10.79 23.41 12.62
N ALA A 799 11.89 22.70 12.36
CA ALA A 799 13.23 23.09 12.82
C ALA A 799 13.78 24.34 12.07
N GLY A 800 13.41 24.48 10.81
CA GLY A 800 13.93 25.49 9.89
C GLY A 800 13.34 26.91 10.04
N ARG A 801 12.69 27.22 11.15
CA ARG A 801 12.13 28.57 11.45
C ARG A 801 13.15 29.72 11.35
N HIS A 802 14.44 29.41 11.15
CA HIS A 802 15.57 30.35 11.02
C HIS A 802 16.37 30.16 9.74
N VAL A 803 15.76 29.65 8.64
CA VAL A 803 16.45 29.55 7.34
C VAL A 803 16.73 30.96 6.84
N GLU A 804 18.03 31.26 6.59
CA GLU A 804 18.47 32.61 6.22
C GLU A 804 18.16 32.95 4.75
N GLN A 805 18.05 31.93 3.87
CA GLN A 805 17.81 32.14 2.45
C GLN A 805 16.63 31.31 1.95
N PRO A 806 15.69 31.89 1.15
CA PRO A 806 14.52 31.19 0.63
C PRO A 806 14.83 29.93 -0.17
N GLN A 807 15.97 29.88 -0.86
CA GLN A 807 16.39 28.74 -1.67
C GLN A 807 16.81 27.51 -0.85
N ASP A 808 17.15 27.69 0.42
CA ASP A 808 17.60 26.63 1.33
C ASP A 808 16.45 25.98 2.09
N VAL A 809 15.21 26.45 1.88
CA VAL A 809 14.03 25.85 2.49
C VAL A 809 13.87 24.41 2.03
N PRO A 810 13.78 23.43 2.97
CA PRO A 810 13.69 22.01 2.63
C PRO A 810 12.49 21.68 1.74
N ARG A 811 12.69 20.83 0.75
CA ARG A 811 11.65 20.34 -0.17
C ARG A 811 11.66 18.82 -0.24
N ILE A 812 10.53 18.24 -0.57
CA ILE A 812 10.47 16.86 -1.01
C ILE A 812 10.91 16.82 -2.47
N GLU A 813 11.96 16.03 -2.76
CA GLU A 813 12.49 15.92 -4.13
C GLU A 813 12.08 14.60 -4.76
N PHE A 814 11.58 14.64 -5.98
CA PHE A 814 11.40 13.45 -6.80
C PHE A 814 12.19 13.60 -8.10
N CYS A 815 12.94 12.54 -8.40
CA CYS A 815 14.02 12.58 -9.41
C CYS A 815 13.79 11.49 -10.46
N PRO A 816 13.04 11.75 -11.55
CA PRO A 816 12.91 10.81 -12.65
C PRO A 816 14.23 10.73 -13.42
N VAL A 817 14.60 9.51 -13.87
CA VAL A 817 15.70 9.28 -14.79
C VAL A 817 15.17 9.28 -16.20
N VAL A 818 15.63 10.22 -17.03
CA VAL A 818 15.09 10.45 -18.38
C VAL A 818 16.22 10.52 -19.40
N PHE A 819 16.12 9.74 -20.47
CA PHE A 819 17.00 9.84 -21.63
C PHE A 819 16.54 10.99 -22.53
N LYS A 820 17.32 12.05 -22.59
CA LYS A 820 17.03 13.22 -23.41
C LYS A 820 17.15 12.90 -24.88
N GLY A 821 16.24 13.44 -25.70
CA GLY A 821 16.21 13.24 -27.15
C GLY A 821 15.67 11.87 -27.57
N THR A 822 15.00 11.13 -26.68
CA THR A 822 14.39 9.82 -26.93
C THR A 822 12.90 9.83 -26.65
N TYR A 823 12.26 8.70 -26.89
CA TYR A 823 10.85 8.48 -26.56
C TYR A 823 10.54 8.58 -25.06
N ASP A 824 11.53 8.43 -24.19
CA ASP A 824 11.40 8.65 -22.73
C ASP A 824 10.92 10.06 -22.41
N GLU A 825 11.53 11.06 -23.05
CA GLU A 825 11.17 12.45 -22.85
C GLU A 825 9.73 12.71 -23.29
N VAL A 826 9.29 12.08 -24.40
CA VAL A 826 7.90 12.18 -24.88
C VAL A 826 6.95 11.51 -23.89
N ASN A 827 7.27 10.31 -23.40
CA ASN A 827 6.46 9.59 -22.43
C ASN A 827 6.36 10.32 -21.11
N TRP A 828 7.46 10.92 -20.63
CA TRP A 828 7.47 11.72 -19.41
C TRP A 828 6.55 12.93 -19.54
N ARG A 829 6.57 13.60 -20.71
CA ARG A 829 5.64 14.69 -21.00
C ARG A 829 4.18 14.23 -21.02
N VAL A 830 3.86 13.10 -21.67
CA VAL A 830 2.51 12.53 -21.66
C VAL A 830 2.06 12.17 -20.25
N LEU A 831 2.97 11.65 -19.41
CA LEU A 831 2.67 11.40 -18.01
C LEU A 831 2.30 12.70 -17.28
N HIS A 832 3.05 13.78 -17.53
CA HIS A 832 2.75 15.10 -16.95
C HIS A 832 1.36 15.61 -17.37
N GLU A 833 0.99 15.50 -18.63
CA GLU A 833 -0.34 15.87 -19.11
C GLU A 833 -1.45 15.10 -18.37
N ARG A 834 -1.29 13.79 -18.20
CA ARG A 834 -2.22 12.96 -17.44
C ARG A 834 -2.23 13.31 -15.95
N TRP A 835 -1.07 13.64 -15.40
CA TRP A 835 -0.96 14.05 -14.00
C TRP A 835 -1.66 15.39 -13.75
N GLU A 836 -1.56 16.32 -14.69
CA GLU A 836 -2.33 17.56 -14.63
C GLU A 836 -3.84 17.30 -14.70
N ASP A 837 -4.32 16.35 -15.52
CA ASP A 837 -5.72 15.97 -15.55
C ASP A 837 -6.20 15.40 -14.20
N LEU A 838 -5.39 14.57 -13.57
CA LEU A 838 -5.65 14.05 -12.23
C LEU A 838 -5.71 15.20 -11.20
N ARG A 839 -4.76 16.13 -11.28
CA ARG A 839 -4.69 17.29 -10.38
C ARG A 839 -5.88 18.23 -10.55
N ALA A 840 -6.39 18.43 -11.76
CA ALA A 840 -7.57 19.23 -12.01
C ALA A 840 -8.82 18.65 -11.34
N GLN A 841 -8.94 17.33 -11.34
CA GLN A 841 -10.08 16.65 -10.72
C GLN A 841 -10.01 16.57 -9.21
N LEU A 842 -8.81 16.46 -8.65
CA LEU A 842 -8.60 16.09 -7.25
C LEU A 842 -7.89 17.17 -6.43
N HIS A 843 -6.90 17.87 -6.99
CA HIS A 843 -6.03 18.78 -6.24
C HIS A 843 -6.36 20.27 -6.46
N GLY A 844 -7.36 20.56 -7.28
CA GLY A 844 -7.74 21.93 -7.59
C GLY A 844 -6.68 22.73 -8.34
N VAL A 845 -5.78 22.04 -9.06
CA VAL A 845 -4.77 22.67 -9.92
C VAL A 845 -5.14 22.32 -11.35
N VAL A 846 -5.86 23.20 -12.02
CA VAL A 846 -6.31 23.02 -13.39
C VAL A 846 -5.25 23.47 -14.38
N VAL A 847 -4.60 24.58 -14.09
CA VAL A 847 -3.48 25.11 -14.86
C VAL A 847 -2.28 25.24 -13.93
N SER A 848 -1.12 24.73 -14.38
CA SER A 848 0.11 24.80 -13.61
C SER A 848 0.57 26.25 -13.39
N SER A 849 1.01 26.58 -12.19
CA SER A 849 1.62 27.87 -11.86
C SER A 849 2.93 28.13 -12.62
N ASN A 850 3.64 27.09 -13.05
CA ASN A 850 4.82 27.22 -13.90
C ASN A 850 4.50 27.94 -15.24
N LEU A 851 3.25 27.90 -15.67
CA LEU A 851 2.80 28.65 -16.84
C LEU A 851 2.65 30.14 -16.50
N ALA A 852 2.17 30.49 -15.31
CA ALA A 852 2.11 31.88 -14.83
C ALA A 852 3.51 32.48 -14.66
N ASP A 853 4.49 31.70 -14.23
CA ASP A 853 5.89 32.16 -14.10
C ASP A 853 6.51 32.50 -15.48
N ARG A 854 6.16 31.71 -16.51
CA ARG A 854 6.62 31.92 -17.90
C ARG A 854 5.83 33.00 -18.63
N HIS A 855 4.55 33.17 -18.25
CA HIS A 855 3.59 34.08 -18.88
C HIS A 855 2.86 34.87 -17.80
N PRO A 856 3.52 35.91 -17.22
CA PRO A 856 2.91 36.71 -16.15
C PRO A 856 1.60 37.39 -16.52
N GLU A 857 1.39 37.64 -17.81
CA GLU A 857 0.13 38.17 -18.37
C GLU A 857 -1.06 37.22 -18.16
N LEU A 858 -0.84 35.93 -17.96
CA LEU A 858 -1.89 34.94 -17.75
C LEU A 858 -2.15 34.67 -16.25
N ALA A 859 -1.34 35.20 -15.36
CA ALA A 859 -1.33 34.84 -13.94
C ALA A 859 -2.72 35.03 -13.29
N SER A 860 -3.39 36.17 -13.54
CA SER A 860 -4.73 36.41 -12.98
C SER A 860 -5.81 35.45 -13.48
N TRP A 861 -5.74 35.04 -14.74
CA TRP A 861 -6.66 34.05 -15.30
C TRP A 861 -6.39 32.65 -14.79
N ILE A 862 -5.12 32.30 -14.59
CA ILE A 862 -4.72 31.02 -14.00
C ILE A 862 -5.20 30.92 -12.55
N GLU A 863 -5.05 31.97 -11.77
CA GLU A 863 -5.56 32.07 -10.41
C GLU A 863 -7.10 31.90 -10.40
N GLU A 864 -7.81 32.64 -11.24
CA GLU A 864 -9.27 32.56 -11.39
C GLU A 864 -9.75 31.14 -11.74
N ILE A 865 -9.05 30.45 -12.66
CA ILE A 865 -9.37 29.07 -13.07
C ILE A 865 -9.13 28.09 -11.91
N ASN A 866 -8.00 28.21 -11.21
CA ASN A 866 -7.65 27.31 -10.12
C ASN A 866 -8.55 27.55 -8.88
N ASP A 867 -8.96 28.79 -8.60
CA ASP A 867 -9.89 29.09 -7.51
C ASP A 867 -11.29 28.51 -7.74
N ALA A 868 -11.71 28.42 -9.01
CA ALA A 868 -12.97 27.81 -9.38
C ALA A 868 -12.95 26.25 -9.38
N ALA A 869 -11.80 25.64 -9.11
CA ALA A 869 -11.67 24.19 -9.11
C ALA A 869 -12.53 23.52 -8.01
N PRO A 870 -13.06 22.32 -8.27
CA PRO A 870 -13.87 21.60 -7.30
C PRO A 870 -13.16 21.41 -5.97
N ASN A 871 -13.83 21.72 -4.86
CA ASN A 871 -13.32 21.56 -3.51
C ASN A 871 -14.32 20.73 -2.67
N PHE A 872 -13.83 19.60 -2.12
CA PHE A 872 -14.62 18.68 -1.30
C PHE A 872 -14.15 18.69 0.17
N THR A 873 -13.36 19.69 0.57
CA THR A 873 -12.84 19.82 1.93
C THR A 873 -13.98 20.15 2.90
N PRO A 874 -14.12 19.42 4.01
CA PRO A 874 -15.08 19.77 5.05
C PRO A 874 -14.81 21.16 5.60
N PRO A 875 -15.83 22.02 5.81
CA PRO A 875 -15.64 23.35 6.36
C PRO A 875 -15.06 23.28 7.78
N PRO A 876 -14.15 24.21 8.15
CA PRO A 876 -13.69 24.33 9.54
C PRO A 876 -14.81 24.80 10.48
N GLU A 877 -14.67 24.54 11.76
CA GLU A 877 -15.72 24.78 12.79
C GLU A 877 -16.28 26.20 12.88
N SER A 878 -15.51 27.22 12.49
CA SER A 878 -15.86 28.63 12.71
C SER A 878 -16.89 29.21 11.71
N THR A 879 -17.32 28.42 10.73
CA THR A 879 -18.25 28.89 9.66
C THR A 879 -19.58 28.17 9.60
N ALA A 880 -19.92 27.35 10.60
CA ALA A 880 -21.25 26.76 10.67
C ALA A 880 -22.27 27.84 11.13
N GLU A 881 -22.85 28.56 10.19
CA GLU A 881 -24.10 29.25 10.43
C GLU A 881 -25.18 28.26 10.90
N PRO A 882 -26.00 28.59 11.90
CA PRO A 882 -27.09 27.72 12.32
C PRO A 882 -28.00 27.50 11.11
N SER A 883 -28.20 26.23 10.74
CA SER A 883 -29.06 25.76 9.67
C SER A 883 -30.40 26.52 9.71
N GLY A 884 -30.61 27.36 8.71
CA GLY A 884 -31.86 28.05 8.50
C GLY A 884 -33.01 27.04 8.41
N VAL A 885 -33.95 27.22 9.27
CA VAL A 885 -35.28 26.57 9.26
C VAL A 885 -35.82 26.63 7.83
N MET A 886 -36.01 25.49 7.21
CA MET A 886 -36.74 25.35 5.96
C MET A 886 -38.13 25.98 6.14
N GLN A 887 -38.34 27.18 5.60
CA GLN A 887 -39.65 27.71 5.38
C GLN A 887 -40.36 26.83 4.36
N ARG A 888 -41.29 26.04 4.84
CA ARG A 888 -42.32 25.41 4.01
C ARG A 888 -43.17 26.56 3.39
N THR A 889 -43.00 26.79 2.11
CA THR A 889 -43.94 27.52 1.28
C THR A 889 -45.25 26.72 1.20
N ALA A 890 -46.23 27.13 1.97
CA ALA A 890 -47.61 26.75 1.71
C ALA A 890 -48.12 27.66 0.58
N GLN A 891 -48.50 27.05 -0.53
CA GLN A 891 -49.30 27.66 -1.60
C GLN A 891 -50.72 27.99 -1.08
N ASN A 892 -51.08 29.21 -1.35
CA ASN A 892 -52.41 29.79 -1.68
C ASN A 892 -53.65 28.97 -1.55
N ASP A 893 -54.67 29.60 -0.98
CA ASP A 893 -55.85 29.95 -1.82
C ASP A 893 -56.61 31.14 -1.21
N ASP A 894 -56.80 32.14 -2.07
CA ASP A 894 -57.83 33.11 -2.36
C ASP A 894 -58.88 33.53 -1.34
N GLN A 895 -59.07 34.85 -1.32
CA GLN A 895 -60.31 35.66 -1.47
C GLN A 895 -60.88 36.37 -0.25
N PHE A 896 -61.00 37.68 -0.52
CA PHE A 896 -62.03 38.67 -0.09
C PHE A 896 -61.90 39.45 1.24
N GLY A 897 -61.78 40.73 1.06
CA GLY A 897 -62.62 41.68 1.88
C GLY A 897 -61.87 42.81 2.52
N ALA A 898 -62.02 43.97 1.86
CA ALA A 898 -61.68 45.27 2.33
C ALA A 898 -62.33 45.69 3.72
N ARG A 899 -61.60 46.47 4.50
CA ARG A 899 -61.99 47.75 5.07
C ARG A 899 -60.98 48.24 6.08
N ASP A 900 -60.47 49.42 5.83
CA ASP A 900 -59.87 50.43 6.67
C ASP A 900 -60.94 51.11 7.50
N PRO A 901 -60.73 52.01 8.46
CA PRO A 901 -59.57 52.39 9.26
C PRO A 901 -59.87 52.63 10.76
N GLY A 902 -58.86 53.01 11.54
CA GLY A 902 -59.13 53.89 12.66
C GLY A 902 -58.34 53.64 13.96
N GLN A 903 -57.41 54.49 14.24
CA GLN A 903 -57.09 55.17 15.51
C GLN A 903 -57.19 54.35 16.83
N GLU A 904 -56.26 54.35 17.67
CA GLU A 904 -55.66 55.32 18.57
C GLU A 904 -54.96 54.66 19.75
N ARG A 905 -53.80 55.10 20.08
CA ARG A 905 -53.24 55.49 21.38
C ARG A 905 -53.22 54.55 22.59
N ARG A 906 -52.04 54.49 23.16
CA ARG A 906 -51.65 54.57 24.59
C ARG A 906 -51.78 53.34 25.44
N GLY A 907 -50.64 53.14 26.04
CA GLY A 907 -50.44 52.34 27.23
C GLY A 907 -49.03 51.83 27.29
#